data_1b0e7c4415e485fffc58f69448ad6305
#
_entry.id   1b0e7c4415e485fffc58f69448ad6305
#
_cell.length_a   1.000
_cell.length_b   1.000
_cell.length_c   1.000
_cell.angle_alpha   90.00
_cell.angle_beta   90.00
_cell.angle_gamma   90.00
#
_symmetry.space_group_name_H-M   'P 1'
#
loop_
_entity.id
_entity.type
_entity.pdbx_description
1 polymer ?
#
loop_
_entity_poly.entity_id
_entity_poly.type
_entity_poly.pdbx_seq_one_letter_code
_entity_poly.pdbx_strand_id
1 'polypeptide(L)'
;TEEEYRKNLTEEDLFNEFTQDENGNVVMSREDGMKKIKKLGGFDKLYRIKLEADYLAKLAYEGAKKRYGDPLDDETAERIKFELHIMKTMGFPGYFLIVQDYIRAGRGSAAGSAVAYCLGITQIDPIKYDLLFERFLNPDRISLPDIDVDFDDDGRGRVLNWVTQKYGADNVAHIITYGTMATKLAIKDVARVQKLPLSISNNLCKLIPDKLPEGPDGKVPKMNLTNAIAAIPELREAETSSDILLRDTIRYAKMLEGNVRNTGVHACGFIICRDNISDWVPVSTAKDKETGEELHCTQYEGRVIEETGLIKMDFLGLKTLSIIKEALENIKLSLGIDLNIDEISIEDPATYQLYCDGRTIGTFQFESPGMQKYLRELQPSTFEDLIAMNALYRPGPMQYIPSFIARKHGDEPITYDLPCMEKYLKDTYGITVYQEQVMLLSREIANFTRGESDALRKAMGKKLIEKLNHMYPKFIDGGKANGHDPKVLEKIWNDWRAFASYAFNKSHATCYSWVAYQTAYLKANYPSQYMAGVMSRSLADINTVAKLMDECKSMGISTLGPDINESYLKFSVNHSGDIRFGMGAVKGVGESAVLQILAERKKNGVYKSVYDLVERVNLSTCNKKSLESLALAGAFDSFGNITREQFVTPCENGETFLDALVRYG
;
A
#
# COMPACT_ATOMS: atom_id res chain seq x y z
N THR A 1 -20.10 -31.63 6.75
CA THR A 1 -20.18 -31.02 8.10
C THR A 1 -19.07 -31.54 9.00
N GLU A 2 -18.71 -30.82 10.06
CA GLU A 2 -17.71 -31.29 11.06
C GLU A 2 -18.12 -32.63 11.70
N GLU A 3 -19.44 -32.86 11.89
CA GLU A 3 -19.96 -34.12 12.42
C GLU A 3 -19.67 -35.30 11.50
N GLU A 4 -19.72 -35.12 10.19
CA GLU A 4 -19.39 -36.19 9.23
C GLU A 4 -17.91 -36.55 9.29
N TYR A 5 -17.04 -35.57 9.46
CA TYR A 5 -15.60 -35.79 9.65
C TYR A 5 -15.30 -36.53 10.95
N ARG A 6 -16.00 -36.18 12.04
CA ARG A 6 -15.87 -36.88 13.34
C ARG A 6 -16.33 -38.35 13.28
N LYS A 7 -17.27 -38.68 12.41
CA LYS A 7 -17.73 -40.06 12.20
C LYS A 7 -16.80 -40.89 11.32
N ASN A 8 -16.13 -40.23 10.36
CA ASN A 8 -15.40 -40.93 9.28
C ASN A 8 -13.88 -40.92 9.47
N LEU A 9 -13.31 -40.08 10.34
CA LEU A 9 -11.88 -39.95 10.55
C LEU A 9 -11.54 -40.29 12.01
N THR A 10 -10.46 -41.05 12.18
CA THR A 10 -9.88 -41.35 13.51
C THR A 10 -8.86 -40.29 13.91
N GLU A 11 -8.50 -40.24 15.20
CA GLU A 11 -7.40 -39.38 15.67
C GLU A 11 -6.06 -39.74 15.02
N GLU A 12 -5.85 -41.02 14.69
CA GLU A 12 -4.63 -41.47 14.02
C GLU A 12 -4.59 -40.99 12.55
N ASP A 13 -5.73 -40.96 11.86
CA ASP A 13 -5.83 -40.38 10.53
C ASP A 13 -5.47 -38.90 10.55
N LEU A 14 -6.00 -38.15 11.51
CA LEU A 14 -5.66 -36.74 11.69
C LEU A 14 -4.19 -36.54 12.11
N PHE A 15 -3.69 -37.41 13.00
CA PHE A 15 -2.27 -37.35 13.39
C PHE A 15 -1.38 -37.48 12.15
N ASN A 16 -1.59 -38.47 11.32
CA ASN A 16 -0.81 -38.70 10.10
C ASN A 16 -0.93 -37.52 9.13
N GLU A 17 -2.13 -37.04 8.90
CA GLU A 17 -2.38 -35.96 7.94
C GLU A 17 -1.72 -34.62 8.36
N PHE A 18 -1.64 -34.33 9.65
CA PHE A 18 -1.06 -33.08 10.16
C PHE A 18 0.42 -33.15 10.49
N THR A 19 1.03 -34.32 10.53
CA THR A 19 2.43 -34.52 10.91
C THR A 19 3.32 -35.09 9.79
N GLN A 20 2.73 -35.62 8.72
CA GLN A 20 3.45 -36.06 7.52
C GLN A 20 3.65 -34.87 6.56
N ASP A 21 4.51 -35.07 5.55
CA ASP A 21 4.64 -34.10 4.43
C ASP A 21 3.45 -34.25 3.43
N GLU A 22 3.44 -33.40 2.40
CA GLU A 22 2.43 -33.40 1.35
C GLU A 22 2.38 -34.70 0.52
N ASN A 23 3.39 -35.53 0.62
CA ASN A 23 3.49 -36.82 -0.06
C ASN A 23 3.20 -38.02 0.87
N GLY A 24 2.90 -37.75 2.15
CA GLY A 24 2.62 -38.77 3.13
C GLY A 24 3.85 -39.40 3.80
N ASN A 25 5.03 -38.79 3.68
CA ASN A 25 6.24 -39.25 4.34
C ASN A 25 6.29 -38.75 5.78
N VAL A 26 6.82 -39.59 6.69
CA VAL A 26 7.04 -39.22 8.08
C VAL A 26 8.23 -38.27 8.17
N VAL A 27 7.97 -37.04 8.66
CA VAL A 27 8.98 -35.97 8.77
C VAL A 27 9.31 -35.55 10.19
N MET A 28 8.61 -36.10 11.18
CA MET A 28 8.86 -35.81 12.58
C MET A 28 8.58 -37.01 13.48
N SER A 29 9.12 -37.00 14.69
CA SER A 29 8.82 -38.00 15.70
C SER A 29 7.36 -37.92 16.17
N ARG A 30 6.83 -39.06 16.75
CA ARG A 30 5.49 -39.05 17.34
C ARG A 30 5.35 -38.04 18.46
N GLU A 31 6.40 -37.88 19.27
CA GLU A 31 6.41 -36.91 20.37
C GLU A 31 6.28 -35.47 19.88
N ASP A 32 7.05 -35.12 18.85
CA ASP A 32 6.99 -33.77 18.25
C ASP A 32 5.67 -33.53 17.49
N GLY A 33 5.15 -34.58 16.84
CA GLY A 33 3.80 -34.56 16.25
C GLY A 33 2.72 -34.27 17.27
N MET A 34 2.75 -34.91 18.44
CA MET A 34 1.79 -34.64 19.52
C MET A 34 1.93 -33.23 20.09
N LYS A 35 3.15 -32.71 20.19
CA LYS A 35 3.38 -31.31 20.59
C LYS A 35 2.77 -30.34 19.57
N LYS A 36 2.91 -30.65 18.28
CA LYS A 36 2.32 -29.87 17.18
C LYS A 36 0.79 -29.86 17.27
N ILE A 37 0.17 -31.03 17.43
CA ILE A 37 -1.29 -31.15 17.56
C ILE A 37 -1.82 -30.38 18.77
N LYS A 38 -1.14 -30.50 19.93
CA LYS A 38 -1.50 -29.71 21.12
C LYS A 38 -1.43 -28.21 20.85
N LYS A 39 -0.42 -27.75 20.12
CA LYS A 39 -0.27 -26.35 19.73
C LYS A 39 -1.38 -25.87 18.79
N LEU A 40 -1.90 -26.73 17.91
CA LEU A 40 -3.05 -26.46 17.04
C LEU A 40 -4.40 -26.48 17.79
N GLY A 41 -4.40 -26.84 19.07
CA GLY A 41 -5.58 -26.85 19.95
C GLY A 41 -6.18 -28.22 20.21
N GLY A 42 -5.44 -29.30 19.94
CA GLY A 42 -5.83 -30.68 20.17
C GLY A 42 -6.66 -31.26 19.01
N PHE A 43 -6.93 -32.58 19.08
CA PHE A 43 -7.66 -33.29 18.02
C PHE A 43 -9.05 -32.71 17.73
N ASP A 44 -9.74 -32.20 18.72
CA ASP A 44 -11.07 -31.59 18.54
C ASP A 44 -11.05 -30.42 17.55
N LYS A 45 -10.01 -29.61 17.56
CA LYS A 45 -9.85 -28.51 16.58
C LYS A 45 -9.40 -28.99 15.21
N LEU A 46 -8.70 -30.10 15.11
CA LEU A 46 -8.21 -30.62 13.83
C LEU A 46 -9.33 -31.01 12.89
N TYR A 47 -10.46 -31.53 13.38
CA TYR A 47 -11.63 -31.84 12.53
C TYR A 47 -12.11 -30.61 11.77
N ARG A 48 -12.20 -29.49 12.45
CA ARG A 48 -12.60 -28.22 11.82
C ARG A 48 -11.55 -27.71 10.84
N ILE A 49 -10.26 -27.71 11.23
CA ILE A 49 -9.16 -27.29 10.35
C ILE A 49 -9.15 -28.16 9.09
N LYS A 50 -9.38 -29.46 9.23
CA LYS A 50 -9.46 -30.38 8.09
C LYS A 50 -10.63 -30.02 7.16
N LEU A 51 -11.82 -29.79 7.71
CA LEU A 51 -12.99 -29.38 6.93
C LEU A 51 -12.72 -28.08 6.14
N GLU A 52 -12.15 -27.08 6.81
CA GLU A 52 -11.79 -25.80 6.19
C GLU A 52 -10.71 -26.00 5.10
N ALA A 53 -9.72 -26.88 5.35
CA ALA A 53 -8.66 -27.18 4.39
C ALA A 53 -9.17 -27.89 3.13
N ASP A 54 -10.08 -28.83 3.27
CA ASP A 54 -10.67 -29.54 2.12
C ASP A 54 -11.53 -28.61 1.27
N TYR A 55 -12.26 -27.70 1.92
CA TYR A 55 -13.02 -26.67 1.20
C TYR A 55 -12.11 -25.68 0.48
N LEU A 56 -11.04 -25.23 1.16
CA LEU A 56 -10.02 -24.37 0.55
C LEU A 56 -9.37 -25.04 -0.66
N ALA A 57 -9.02 -26.34 -0.56
CA ALA A 57 -8.44 -27.11 -1.63
C ALA A 57 -9.39 -27.20 -2.84
N LYS A 58 -10.68 -27.46 -2.60
CA LYS A 58 -11.69 -27.47 -3.67
C LYS A 58 -11.70 -26.15 -4.44
N LEU A 59 -11.81 -25.02 -3.73
CA LEU A 59 -11.84 -23.70 -4.35
C LEU A 59 -10.52 -23.37 -5.08
N ALA A 60 -9.38 -23.75 -4.50
CA ALA A 60 -8.07 -23.54 -5.09
C ALA A 60 -7.91 -24.31 -6.41
N TYR A 61 -8.31 -25.59 -6.47
CA TYR A 61 -8.24 -26.38 -7.71
C TYR A 61 -9.25 -25.92 -8.77
N GLU A 62 -10.44 -25.47 -8.37
CA GLU A 62 -11.40 -24.84 -9.29
C GLU A 62 -10.82 -23.54 -9.89
N GLY A 63 -10.14 -22.75 -9.09
CA GLY A 63 -9.44 -21.55 -9.54
C GLY A 63 -8.21 -21.86 -10.39
N ALA A 64 -7.45 -22.89 -10.04
CA ALA A 64 -6.28 -23.33 -10.79
C ALA A 64 -6.62 -23.72 -12.23
N LYS A 65 -7.71 -24.45 -12.43
CA LYS A 65 -8.22 -24.79 -13.78
C LYS A 65 -8.50 -23.56 -14.63
N LYS A 66 -9.00 -22.50 -14.02
CA LYS A 66 -9.29 -21.22 -14.71
C LYS A 66 -8.03 -20.43 -15.04
N ARG A 67 -7.01 -20.49 -14.17
CA ARG A 67 -5.78 -19.68 -14.27
C ARG A 67 -4.69 -20.35 -15.09
N TYR A 68 -4.53 -21.67 -14.94
CA TYR A 68 -3.44 -22.46 -15.53
C TYR A 68 -3.91 -23.48 -16.56
N GLY A 69 -5.23 -23.73 -16.67
CA GLY A 69 -5.81 -24.72 -17.58
C GLY A 69 -6.10 -26.07 -16.90
N ASP A 70 -6.64 -27.03 -17.70
CA ASP A 70 -6.98 -28.39 -17.28
C ASP A 70 -6.60 -29.36 -18.42
N PRO A 71 -5.65 -30.30 -18.21
CA PRO A 71 -4.98 -30.63 -16.94
C PRO A 71 -3.91 -29.60 -16.55
N LEU A 72 -3.63 -29.53 -15.24
CA LEU A 72 -2.50 -28.74 -14.70
C LEU A 72 -1.18 -29.41 -15.07
N ASP A 73 -0.14 -28.63 -15.35
CA ASP A 73 1.22 -29.16 -15.45
C ASP A 73 1.73 -29.64 -14.08
N ASP A 74 2.76 -30.49 -14.09
CA ASP A 74 3.26 -31.14 -12.88
C ASP A 74 3.83 -30.14 -11.88
N GLU A 75 4.53 -29.10 -12.34
CA GLU A 75 5.14 -28.07 -11.48
C GLU A 75 4.06 -27.28 -10.74
N THR A 76 3.04 -26.84 -11.46
CA THR A 76 1.89 -26.12 -10.89
C THR A 76 1.12 -26.98 -9.90
N ALA A 77 0.87 -28.24 -10.24
CA ALA A 77 0.14 -29.20 -9.40
C ALA A 77 0.89 -29.46 -8.08
N GLU A 78 2.19 -29.73 -8.15
CA GLU A 78 3.05 -29.92 -6.96
C GLU A 78 3.11 -28.67 -6.09
N ARG A 79 3.23 -27.49 -6.69
CA ARG A 79 3.27 -26.22 -5.98
C ARG A 79 1.97 -25.98 -5.20
N ILE A 80 0.81 -26.16 -5.82
CA ILE A 80 -0.51 -26.00 -5.18
C ILE A 80 -0.69 -27.01 -4.05
N LYS A 81 -0.36 -28.28 -4.29
CA LYS A 81 -0.41 -29.36 -3.29
C LYS A 81 0.44 -29.02 -2.06
N PHE A 82 1.67 -28.59 -2.27
CA PHE A 82 2.59 -28.18 -1.22
C PHE A 82 2.03 -27.00 -0.40
N GLU A 83 1.58 -25.94 -1.06
CA GLU A 83 1.05 -24.75 -0.38
C GLU A 83 -0.20 -25.07 0.46
N LEU A 84 -1.16 -25.84 -0.10
CA LEU A 84 -2.35 -26.27 0.63
C LEU A 84 -2.00 -27.12 1.86
N HIS A 85 -1.01 -27.99 1.73
CA HIS A 85 -0.53 -28.79 2.85
C HIS A 85 0.04 -27.92 3.98
N ILE A 86 0.87 -26.94 3.66
CA ILE A 86 1.45 -26.00 4.64
C ILE A 86 0.34 -25.17 5.29
N MET A 87 -0.61 -24.63 4.54
CA MET A 87 -1.74 -23.85 5.08
C MET A 87 -2.57 -24.69 6.07
N LYS A 88 -2.84 -25.96 5.73
CA LYS A 88 -3.55 -26.92 6.62
C LYS A 88 -2.76 -27.21 7.88
N THR A 89 -1.52 -27.64 7.76
CA THR A 89 -0.71 -28.09 8.89
C THR A 89 -0.25 -26.97 9.82
N MET A 90 -0.34 -25.73 9.39
CA MET A 90 -0.16 -24.53 10.22
C MET A 90 -1.47 -24.02 10.85
N GLY A 91 -2.63 -24.54 10.45
CA GLY A 91 -3.93 -24.19 11.01
C GLY A 91 -4.58 -22.94 10.44
N PHE A 92 -4.22 -22.52 9.22
CA PHE A 92 -4.69 -21.27 8.61
C PHE A 92 -5.70 -21.37 7.44
N PRO A 93 -6.29 -22.52 7.08
CA PRO A 93 -7.20 -22.56 5.95
C PRO A 93 -8.40 -21.62 6.12
N GLY A 94 -8.95 -21.51 7.33
CA GLY A 94 -10.05 -20.58 7.64
C GLY A 94 -9.69 -19.12 7.42
N TYR A 95 -8.44 -18.72 7.68
CA TYR A 95 -7.95 -17.38 7.41
C TYR A 95 -8.01 -17.03 5.91
N PHE A 96 -7.55 -17.94 5.04
CA PHE A 96 -7.62 -17.75 3.59
C PHE A 96 -9.05 -17.69 3.06
N LEU A 97 -9.96 -18.49 3.63
CA LEU A 97 -11.38 -18.45 3.29
C LEU A 97 -12.03 -17.12 3.67
N ILE A 98 -11.72 -16.59 4.86
CA ILE A 98 -12.19 -15.27 5.31
C ILE A 98 -11.65 -14.16 4.37
N VAL A 99 -10.37 -14.23 4.02
CA VAL A 99 -9.75 -13.24 3.12
C VAL A 99 -10.38 -13.29 1.74
N GLN A 100 -10.63 -14.47 1.18
CA GLN A 100 -11.30 -14.64 -0.10
C GLN A 100 -12.69 -14.01 -0.15
N ASP A 101 -13.43 -14.06 0.95
CA ASP A 101 -14.80 -13.56 1.02
C ASP A 101 -14.92 -12.04 0.73
N TYR A 102 -13.93 -11.25 1.11
CA TYR A 102 -13.98 -9.79 0.96
C TYR A 102 -12.97 -9.21 -0.04
N ILE A 103 -12.08 -10.04 -0.63
CA ILE A 103 -11.08 -9.57 -1.57
C ILE A 103 -11.44 -9.90 -3.02
N ARG A 104 -11.27 -8.88 -3.88
CA ARG A 104 -11.17 -9.05 -5.33
C ARG A 104 -9.79 -8.64 -5.88
N ALA A 105 -8.92 -8.03 -5.06
CA ALA A 105 -7.57 -7.64 -5.44
C ALA A 105 -6.67 -7.51 -4.21
N GLY A 106 -6.12 -8.62 -3.74
CA GLY A 106 -5.12 -8.64 -2.67
C GLY A 106 -3.71 -8.39 -3.19
N ARG A 107 -2.84 -7.83 -2.36
CA ARG A 107 -1.47 -7.45 -2.69
C ARG A 107 -0.51 -7.75 -1.54
N GLY A 108 0.80 -7.50 -1.76
CA GLY A 108 1.83 -7.69 -0.75
C GLY A 108 2.47 -9.06 -0.80
N SER A 109 2.86 -9.60 0.36
CA SER A 109 3.59 -10.87 0.45
C SER A 109 2.79 -12.08 -0.01
N ALA A 110 1.46 -12.01 0.02
CA ALA A 110 0.55 -13.05 -0.47
C ALA A 110 0.72 -13.36 -1.95
N ALA A 111 1.29 -12.45 -2.74
CA ALA A 111 1.60 -12.70 -4.15
C ALA A 111 2.61 -13.84 -4.37
N GLY A 112 3.33 -14.29 -3.35
CA GLY A 112 4.17 -15.49 -3.39
C GLY A 112 3.37 -16.80 -3.34
N SER A 113 2.03 -16.78 -3.18
CA SER A 113 1.19 -17.97 -3.08
C SER A 113 0.41 -18.24 -4.36
N ALA A 114 0.59 -19.44 -4.95
CA ALA A 114 -0.20 -19.93 -6.07
C ALA A 114 -1.65 -20.21 -5.66
N VAL A 115 -1.88 -20.67 -4.44
CA VAL A 115 -3.22 -20.84 -3.88
C VAL A 115 -3.95 -19.50 -3.79
N ALA A 116 -3.31 -18.45 -3.27
CA ALA A 116 -3.90 -17.11 -3.22
C ALA A 116 -4.23 -16.56 -4.62
N TYR A 117 -3.40 -16.84 -5.61
CA TYR A 117 -3.63 -16.50 -7.01
C TYR A 117 -4.85 -17.29 -7.57
N CYS A 118 -4.94 -18.59 -7.33
CA CYS A 118 -6.08 -19.41 -7.75
C CYS A 118 -7.40 -18.98 -7.10
N LEU A 119 -7.35 -18.54 -5.85
CA LEU A 119 -8.53 -18.04 -5.11
C LEU A 119 -8.96 -16.62 -5.56
N GLY A 120 -8.20 -15.96 -6.41
CA GLY A 120 -8.44 -14.59 -6.83
C GLY A 120 -8.07 -13.54 -5.76
N ILE A 121 -7.37 -13.95 -4.69
CA ILE A 121 -6.86 -13.04 -3.65
C ILE A 121 -5.78 -12.14 -4.25
N THR A 122 -4.92 -12.66 -5.13
CA THR A 122 -3.89 -11.91 -5.85
C THR A 122 -4.07 -12.03 -7.35
N GLN A 123 -3.53 -11.05 -8.11
CA GLN A 123 -3.60 -11.02 -9.58
C GLN A 123 -2.23 -11.31 -10.24
N ILE A 124 -1.22 -11.61 -9.44
CA ILE A 124 0.13 -11.91 -9.91
C ILE A 124 0.35 -13.42 -9.86
N ASP A 125 0.77 -13.98 -10.97
CA ASP A 125 1.16 -15.38 -11.06
C ASP A 125 2.53 -15.60 -10.40
N PRO A 126 2.62 -16.28 -9.25
CA PRO A 126 3.87 -16.48 -8.54
C PRO A 126 4.82 -17.43 -9.25
N ILE A 127 4.33 -18.35 -10.09
CA ILE A 127 5.16 -19.30 -10.83
C ILE A 127 5.86 -18.53 -11.96
N LYS A 128 5.13 -17.74 -12.72
CA LYS A 128 5.69 -16.93 -13.82
C LYS A 128 6.82 -15.99 -13.37
N TYR A 129 6.73 -15.43 -12.16
CA TYR A 129 7.70 -14.45 -11.65
C TYR A 129 8.65 -15.00 -10.60
N ASP A 130 8.75 -16.31 -10.42
CA ASP A 130 9.61 -16.97 -9.42
C ASP A 130 9.44 -16.41 -8.01
N LEU A 131 8.19 -16.19 -7.60
CA LEU A 131 7.86 -15.71 -6.25
C LEU A 131 7.79 -16.89 -5.28
N LEU A 132 8.39 -16.71 -4.10
CA LEU A 132 8.55 -17.79 -3.14
C LEU A 132 7.44 -17.80 -2.09
N PHE A 133 6.77 -18.95 -1.96
CA PHE A 133 5.76 -19.19 -0.94
C PHE A 133 6.34 -19.11 0.49
N GLU A 134 7.56 -19.61 0.69
CA GLU A 134 8.23 -19.62 1.99
C GLU A 134 8.54 -18.21 2.50
N ARG A 135 8.58 -17.22 1.62
CA ARG A 135 8.69 -15.80 2.01
C ARG A 135 7.39 -15.29 2.62
N PHE A 136 6.26 -15.81 2.18
CA PHE A 136 4.92 -15.50 2.68
C PHE A 136 4.57 -16.35 3.91
N LEU A 137 4.63 -17.68 3.78
CA LEU A 137 4.29 -18.63 4.84
C LEU A 137 5.36 -19.72 4.95
N ASN A 138 5.95 -19.86 6.13
CA ASN A 138 7.02 -20.83 6.39
C ASN A 138 6.70 -21.62 7.67
N PRO A 139 6.60 -22.96 7.60
CA PRO A 139 6.27 -23.81 8.76
C PRO A 139 7.29 -23.72 9.89
N ASP A 140 8.55 -23.41 9.60
CA ASP A 140 9.61 -23.20 10.59
C ASP A 140 9.46 -21.86 11.34
N ARG A 141 8.49 -21.05 10.96
CA ARG A 141 8.21 -19.72 11.49
C ARG A 141 6.92 -19.74 12.30
N ILE A 142 7.03 -19.40 13.58
CA ILE A 142 5.86 -19.26 14.48
C ILE A 142 5.27 -17.83 14.31
N SER A 143 4.95 -17.42 13.11
CA SER A 143 4.26 -16.13 12.90
C SER A 143 3.02 -16.36 12.04
N LEU A 144 1.96 -15.65 12.40
CA LEU A 144 0.73 -15.62 11.62
C LEU A 144 1.02 -15.08 10.20
N PRO A 145 0.30 -15.56 9.19
CA PRO A 145 0.34 -14.94 7.86
C PRO A 145 -0.24 -13.52 7.96
N ASP A 146 0.38 -12.59 7.26
CA ASP A 146 -0.07 -11.21 7.17
C ASP A 146 -0.39 -10.92 5.70
N ILE A 147 -1.67 -10.82 5.39
CA ILE A 147 -2.15 -10.47 4.04
C ILE A 147 -2.60 -9.02 4.07
N ASP A 148 -1.73 -8.16 3.54
CA ASP A 148 -2.08 -6.78 3.29
C ASP A 148 -3.08 -6.70 2.14
N VAL A 149 -4.20 -6.03 2.34
CA VAL A 149 -5.22 -5.83 1.31
C VAL A 149 -5.40 -4.37 1.04
N ASP A 150 -5.15 -3.98 -0.20
CA ASP A 150 -5.37 -2.64 -0.66
C ASP A 150 -6.78 -2.50 -1.25
N PHE A 151 -7.53 -1.53 -0.76
CA PHE A 151 -8.84 -1.14 -1.28
C PHE A 151 -8.78 0.24 -1.91
N ASP A 152 -9.70 0.54 -2.81
CA ASP A 152 -9.96 1.93 -3.14
C ASP A 152 -10.42 2.67 -1.88
N ASP A 153 -9.89 3.88 -1.66
CA ASP A 153 -10.13 4.63 -0.42
C ASP A 153 -11.61 4.99 -0.23
N ASP A 154 -12.38 5.16 -1.31
CA ASP A 154 -13.82 5.41 -1.24
C ASP A 154 -14.63 4.14 -0.90
N GLY A 155 -14.15 2.97 -1.35
CA GLY A 155 -14.82 1.68 -1.15
C GLY A 155 -14.54 1.01 0.18
N ARG A 156 -13.43 1.36 0.83
CA ARG A 156 -12.98 0.74 2.09
C ARG A 156 -14.05 0.72 3.18
N GLY A 157 -14.74 1.83 3.39
CA GLY A 157 -15.80 1.94 4.40
C GLY A 157 -16.96 0.96 4.15
N ARG A 158 -17.33 0.77 2.88
CA ARG A 158 -18.40 -0.21 2.50
C ARG A 158 -17.98 -1.64 2.80
N VAL A 159 -16.71 -1.99 2.58
CA VAL A 159 -16.18 -3.32 2.91
C VAL A 159 -16.19 -3.55 4.42
N LEU A 160 -15.75 -2.59 5.23
CA LEU A 160 -15.80 -2.68 6.68
C LEU A 160 -17.23 -2.86 7.20
N ASN A 161 -18.19 -2.12 6.67
CA ASN A 161 -19.61 -2.26 7.00
C ASN A 161 -20.13 -3.65 6.62
N TRP A 162 -19.78 -4.16 5.44
CA TRP A 162 -20.16 -5.50 5.01
C TRP A 162 -19.56 -6.59 5.93
N VAL A 163 -18.29 -6.47 6.30
CA VAL A 163 -17.63 -7.38 7.26
C VAL A 163 -18.35 -7.36 8.61
N THR A 164 -18.69 -6.17 9.12
CA THR A 164 -19.42 -5.99 10.38
C THR A 164 -20.80 -6.65 10.32
N GLN A 165 -21.52 -6.51 9.20
CA GLN A 165 -22.82 -7.16 9.01
C GLN A 165 -22.70 -8.69 8.89
N LYS A 166 -21.67 -9.18 8.21
CA LYS A 166 -21.48 -10.63 7.98
C LYS A 166 -21.06 -11.38 9.24
N TYR A 167 -20.11 -10.84 9.99
CA TYR A 167 -19.53 -11.53 11.15
C TYR A 167 -20.17 -11.13 12.49
N GLY A 168 -20.92 -10.04 12.51
CA GLY A 168 -21.57 -9.49 13.73
C GLY A 168 -20.77 -8.36 14.36
N ALA A 169 -21.47 -7.33 14.82
CA ALA A 169 -20.84 -6.12 15.40
C ALA A 169 -20.03 -6.42 16.68
N ASP A 170 -20.43 -7.43 17.44
CA ASP A 170 -19.72 -7.83 18.67
C ASP A 170 -18.47 -8.67 18.40
N ASN A 171 -18.31 -9.18 17.18
CA ASN A 171 -17.22 -10.05 16.79
C ASN A 171 -16.13 -9.31 16.03
N VAL A 172 -16.29 -8.01 15.77
CA VAL A 172 -15.35 -7.20 15.03
C VAL A 172 -14.96 -5.95 15.78
N ALA A 173 -13.74 -5.48 15.61
CA ALA A 173 -13.30 -4.19 16.18
C ALA A 173 -12.16 -3.58 15.39
N HIS A 174 -12.11 -2.25 15.42
CA HIS A 174 -10.91 -1.50 15.06
C HIS A 174 -9.82 -1.65 16.12
N ILE A 175 -8.57 -1.39 15.75
CA ILE A 175 -7.44 -1.43 16.67
C ILE A 175 -7.16 -0.01 17.17
N ILE A 176 -6.94 0.14 18.48
CA ILE A 176 -6.52 1.40 19.08
C ILE A 176 -5.08 1.75 18.69
N THR A 177 -4.78 3.03 18.64
CA THR A 177 -3.41 3.57 18.62
C THR A 177 -3.20 4.54 19.74
N TYR A 178 -2.02 4.54 20.33
CA TYR A 178 -1.63 5.50 21.38
C TYR A 178 -0.67 6.52 20.78
N GLY A 179 -1.14 7.76 20.66
CA GLY A 179 -0.31 8.90 20.29
C GLY A 179 0.55 9.33 21.48
N THR A 180 1.88 9.25 21.34
CA THR A 180 2.82 9.67 22.37
C THR A 180 3.33 11.08 22.12
N MET A 181 3.78 11.75 23.20
CA MET A 181 4.43 13.07 23.12
C MET A 181 5.85 12.90 22.54
N ALA A 182 5.98 13.07 21.22
CA ALA A 182 7.27 13.10 20.56
C ALA A 182 8.04 14.40 20.89
N THR A 183 9.35 14.40 20.68
CA THR A 183 10.29 15.46 21.09
C THR A 183 9.80 16.89 20.80
N LYS A 184 9.49 17.21 19.54
CA LYS A 184 9.00 18.54 19.14
C LYS A 184 7.60 18.84 19.71
N LEU A 185 6.74 17.84 19.83
CA LEU A 185 5.40 17.97 20.37
C LEU A 185 5.42 18.22 21.88
N ALA A 186 6.29 17.54 22.62
CA ALA A 186 6.48 17.74 24.05
C ALA A 186 6.86 19.20 24.36
N ILE A 187 7.82 19.76 23.61
CA ILE A 187 8.23 21.17 23.76
C ILE A 187 7.02 22.10 23.49
N LYS A 188 6.29 21.88 22.41
CA LYS A 188 5.17 22.76 22.03
C LYS A 188 4.01 22.70 23.03
N ASP A 189 3.66 21.50 23.51
CA ASP A 189 2.57 21.34 24.45
C ASP A 189 2.91 21.94 25.82
N VAL A 190 4.12 21.71 26.34
CA VAL A 190 4.58 22.31 27.59
C VAL A 190 4.69 23.84 27.45
N ALA A 191 5.28 24.34 26.37
CA ALA A 191 5.39 25.77 26.09
C ALA A 191 4.00 26.43 26.07
N ARG A 192 3.01 25.81 25.45
CA ARG A 192 1.64 26.31 25.40
C ARG A 192 1.01 26.39 26.79
N VAL A 193 1.18 25.35 27.62
CA VAL A 193 0.61 25.30 28.99
C VAL A 193 1.29 26.32 29.88
N GLN A 194 2.61 26.48 29.78
CA GLN A 194 3.39 27.47 30.52
C GLN A 194 3.31 28.89 29.96
N LYS A 195 2.61 29.08 28.83
CA LYS A 195 2.47 30.37 28.14
C LYS A 195 3.82 30.96 27.65
N LEU A 196 4.77 30.09 27.32
CA LEU A 196 6.00 30.53 26.62
C LEU A 196 5.60 31.06 25.23
N PRO A 197 6.15 32.21 24.77
CA PRO A 197 5.84 32.76 23.46
C PRO A 197 6.02 31.74 22.32
N LEU A 198 5.03 31.68 21.40
CA LEU A 198 4.99 30.71 20.30
C LEU A 198 6.25 30.82 19.39
N SER A 199 6.79 32.03 19.22
CA SER A 199 8.04 32.27 18.47
C SER A 199 9.21 31.50 19.05
N ILE A 200 9.35 31.50 20.39
CA ILE A 200 10.45 30.82 21.08
C ILE A 200 10.28 29.31 20.93
N SER A 201 9.09 28.76 21.19
CA SER A 201 8.85 27.32 21.05
C SER A 201 9.02 26.83 19.61
N ASN A 202 8.64 27.63 18.61
CA ASN A 202 8.87 27.32 17.21
C ASN A 202 10.36 27.34 16.85
N ASN A 203 11.14 28.29 17.37
CA ASN A 203 12.58 28.34 17.15
C ASN A 203 13.27 27.13 17.77
N LEU A 204 12.95 26.76 19.00
CA LEU A 204 13.47 25.54 19.63
C LEU A 204 13.18 24.28 18.79
N CYS A 205 11.97 24.15 18.28
CA CYS A 205 11.60 23.02 17.44
C CYS A 205 12.32 23.00 16.07
N LYS A 206 12.65 24.16 15.50
CA LYS A 206 13.41 24.27 14.24
C LYS A 206 14.88 23.83 14.40
N LEU A 207 15.46 23.98 15.58
CA LEU A 207 16.82 23.52 15.88
C LEU A 207 16.94 22.00 15.85
N ILE A 208 15.85 21.27 16.09
CA ILE A 208 15.84 19.83 16.14
C ILE A 208 15.69 19.26 14.71
N PRO A 209 16.74 18.64 14.15
CA PRO A 209 16.70 18.03 12.84
C PRO A 209 15.81 16.76 12.85
N ASP A 210 15.52 16.20 11.71
CA ASP A 210 14.78 14.94 11.62
C ASP A 210 15.62 13.73 12.06
N LYS A 211 16.95 13.82 11.92
CA LYS A 211 17.93 12.86 12.45
C LYS A 211 19.05 13.61 13.15
N LEU A 212 19.45 13.13 14.31
CA LEU A 212 20.61 13.65 15.02
C LEU A 212 21.91 13.32 14.27
N PRO A 213 22.98 14.13 14.45
CA PRO A 213 24.30 13.81 13.90
C PRO A 213 24.81 12.46 14.43
N GLU A 214 25.66 11.82 13.64
CA GLU A 214 26.35 10.58 14.05
C GLU A 214 27.21 10.83 15.28
N GLY A 215 27.14 9.92 16.25
CA GLY A 215 27.97 9.93 17.42
C GLY A 215 29.41 9.47 17.12
N PRO A 216 30.32 9.55 18.11
CA PRO A 216 31.70 9.10 17.97
C PRO A 216 31.84 7.60 17.61
N ASP A 217 30.82 6.81 17.86
CA ASP A 217 30.71 5.38 17.54
C ASP A 217 30.20 5.12 16.13
N GLY A 218 30.01 6.16 15.30
CA GLY A 218 29.47 6.07 13.94
C GLY A 218 27.99 5.72 13.88
N LYS A 219 27.26 5.78 15.01
CA LYS A 219 25.81 5.51 15.06
C LYS A 219 25.03 6.81 15.21
N VAL A 220 23.88 6.87 14.53
CA VAL A 220 22.91 7.95 14.72
C VAL A 220 22.12 7.67 16.02
N PRO A 221 22.19 8.54 17.05
CA PRO A 221 21.44 8.38 18.28
C PRO A 221 19.93 8.40 18.01
N LYS A 222 19.16 7.65 18.83
CA LYS A 222 17.70 7.74 18.77
C LYS A 222 17.24 9.17 19.04
N MET A 223 16.29 9.67 18.22
CA MET A 223 15.70 10.98 18.46
C MET A 223 14.88 10.95 19.76
N ASN A 224 15.35 11.72 20.72
CA ASN A 224 14.66 12.08 21.95
C ASN A 224 15.26 13.39 22.48
N LEU A 225 14.58 14.03 23.41
CA LEU A 225 15.00 15.35 23.91
C LEU A 225 16.35 15.29 24.65
N THR A 226 16.63 14.21 25.36
CA THR A 226 17.93 14.02 26.03
C THR A 226 19.08 13.99 25.04
N ASN A 227 18.98 13.21 23.98
CA ASN A 227 19.99 13.13 22.94
C ASN A 227 20.06 14.43 22.10
N ALA A 228 18.93 15.08 21.87
CA ALA A 228 18.89 16.36 21.15
C ALA A 228 19.60 17.46 21.95
N ILE A 229 19.38 17.55 23.26
CA ILE A 229 20.08 18.48 24.14
C ILE A 229 21.60 18.20 24.16
N ALA A 230 21.98 16.93 24.19
CA ALA A 230 23.40 16.55 24.13
C ALA A 230 24.08 16.97 22.82
N ALA A 231 23.35 16.87 21.70
CA ALA A 231 23.89 17.14 20.37
C ALA A 231 23.81 18.62 19.94
N ILE A 232 22.86 19.41 20.45
CA ILE A 232 22.52 20.74 19.96
C ILE A 232 22.87 21.77 21.07
N PRO A 233 23.89 22.62 20.87
CA PRO A 233 24.33 23.59 21.88
C PRO A 233 23.23 24.54 22.36
N GLU A 234 22.42 25.07 21.46
CA GLU A 234 21.33 26.01 21.76
C GLU A 234 20.25 25.41 22.64
N LEU A 235 19.95 24.10 22.49
CA LEU A 235 19.03 23.39 23.38
C LEU A 235 19.63 23.18 24.76
N ARG A 236 20.94 22.98 24.85
CA ARG A 236 21.66 22.87 26.11
C ARG A 236 21.70 24.23 26.86
N GLU A 237 21.89 25.33 26.14
CA GLU A 237 21.75 26.66 26.68
C GLU A 237 20.35 26.95 27.19
N ALA A 238 19.32 26.49 26.46
CA ALA A 238 17.93 26.61 26.88
C ALA A 238 17.65 25.81 28.18
N GLU A 239 18.20 24.60 28.30
CA GLU A 239 18.05 23.74 29.51
C GLU A 239 18.67 24.38 30.75
N THR A 240 19.73 25.18 30.60
CA THR A 240 20.49 25.85 31.69
C THR A 240 20.22 27.34 31.78
N SER A 241 19.26 27.84 31.03
CA SER A 241 18.92 29.25 30.94
C SER A 241 18.58 29.88 32.32
N SER A 242 18.98 31.14 32.50
CA SER A 242 18.52 31.97 33.64
C SER A 242 17.05 32.35 33.51
N ASP A 243 16.47 32.30 32.30
CA ASP A 243 15.03 32.43 32.10
C ASP A 243 14.35 31.15 32.61
N ILE A 244 13.69 31.29 33.75
CA ILE A 244 13.02 30.20 34.45
C ILE A 244 11.96 29.55 33.54
N LEU A 245 11.22 30.38 32.79
CA LEU A 245 10.14 29.86 31.93
C LEU A 245 10.69 28.99 30.78
N LEU A 246 11.76 29.42 30.16
CA LEU A 246 12.44 28.68 29.09
C LEU A 246 13.05 27.37 29.63
N ARG A 247 13.82 27.48 30.74
CA ARG A 247 14.43 26.32 31.39
C ARG A 247 13.43 25.28 31.82
N ASP A 248 12.36 25.69 32.51
CA ASP A 248 11.34 24.79 33.02
C ASP A 248 10.52 24.17 31.88
N THR A 249 10.33 24.88 30.75
CA THR A 249 9.71 24.31 29.55
C THR A 249 10.50 23.12 29.01
N ILE A 250 11.83 23.25 28.88
CA ILE A 250 12.69 22.14 28.43
C ILE A 250 12.68 20.99 29.44
N ARG A 251 12.79 21.30 30.73
CA ARG A 251 12.77 20.31 31.82
C ARG A 251 11.47 19.50 31.83
N TYR A 252 10.31 20.14 31.80
CA TYR A 252 9.03 19.44 31.80
C TYR A 252 8.78 18.71 30.47
N ALA A 253 9.19 19.25 29.34
CA ALA A 253 9.11 18.55 28.07
C ALA A 253 9.90 17.24 28.09
N LYS A 254 11.13 17.24 28.69
CA LYS A 254 11.95 16.06 28.86
C LYS A 254 11.31 15.00 29.77
N MET A 255 10.58 15.42 30.82
CA MET A 255 9.87 14.53 31.72
C MET A 255 8.62 13.92 31.06
N LEU A 256 7.96 14.65 30.19
CA LEU A 256 6.70 14.25 29.55
C LEU A 256 6.89 13.54 28.21
N GLU A 257 8.08 13.67 27.59
CA GLU A 257 8.40 12.98 26.35
C GLU A 257 8.15 11.48 26.43
N GLY A 258 7.49 10.90 25.44
CA GLY A 258 7.18 9.47 25.37
C GLY A 258 5.91 9.04 26.10
N ASN A 259 5.33 9.88 26.97
CA ASN A 259 4.05 9.57 27.60
C ASN A 259 2.90 9.60 26.58
N VAL A 260 1.87 8.81 26.82
CA VAL A 260 0.66 8.80 26.01
C VAL A 260 -0.06 10.13 26.15
N ARG A 261 -0.39 10.75 25.03
CA ARG A 261 -1.09 12.02 24.93
C ARG A 261 -2.57 11.85 24.58
N ASN A 262 -2.84 10.99 23.62
CA ASN A 262 -4.19 10.70 23.15
C ASN A 262 -4.27 9.29 22.58
N THR A 263 -5.50 8.85 22.38
CA THR A 263 -5.83 7.63 21.65
C THR A 263 -6.33 7.99 20.25
N GLY A 264 -6.17 7.07 19.33
CA GLY A 264 -6.69 7.13 17.98
C GLY A 264 -7.14 5.76 17.51
N VAL A 265 -7.67 5.68 16.31
CA VAL A 265 -7.99 4.43 15.62
C VAL A 265 -6.88 4.12 14.61
N HIS A 266 -6.45 2.87 14.54
CA HIS A 266 -5.45 2.42 13.57
C HIS A 266 -5.99 2.60 12.15
N ALA A 267 -5.15 3.13 11.26
CA ALA A 267 -5.58 3.51 9.91
C ALA A 267 -6.10 2.34 9.07
N CYS A 268 -5.57 1.12 9.28
CA CYS A 268 -5.88 -0.05 8.45
C CYS A 268 -6.26 -1.30 9.25
N GLY A 269 -5.75 -1.46 10.47
CA GLY A 269 -5.94 -2.67 11.25
C GLY A 269 -7.37 -2.87 11.73
N PHE A 270 -7.90 -4.07 11.47
CA PHE A 270 -9.23 -4.52 11.84
C PHE A 270 -9.19 -5.96 12.35
N ILE A 271 -9.95 -6.26 13.38
CA ILE A 271 -10.02 -7.60 13.96
C ILE A 271 -11.34 -8.24 13.60
N ILE A 272 -11.26 -9.49 13.16
CA ILE A 272 -12.42 -10.38 12.96
C ILE A 272 -12.24 -11.56 13.91
N CYS A 273 -13.14 -11.71 14.86
CA CYS A 273 -13.14 -12.79 15.83
C CYS A 273 -14.31 -13.74 15.60
N ARG A 274 -14.12 -15.00 15.93
CA ARG A 274 -15.20 -15.99 15.88
C ARG A 274 -16.27 -15.75 16.94
N ASP A 275 -15.80 -15.41 18.15
CA ASP A 275 -16.61 -15.21 19.34
C ASP A 275 -16.72 -13.70 19.65
N ASN A 276 -17.45 -13.34 20.70
CA ASN A 276 -17.51 -11.93 21.14
C ASN A 276 -16.09 -11.45 21.46
N ILE A 277 -15.67 -10.35 20.84
CA ILE A 277 -14.31 -9.84 20.97
C ILE A 277 -13.95 -9.41 22.39
N SER A 278 -14.95 -9.03 23.19
CA SER A 278 -14.78 -8.65 24.59
C SER A 278 -14.35 -9.82 25.50
N ASP A 279 -14.55 -11.06 25.06
CA ASP A 279 -14.09 -12.26 25.77
C ASP A 279 -12.56 -12.44 25.64
N TRP A 280 -11.95 -11.78 24.65
CA TRP A 280 -10.51 -11.89 24.34
C TRP A 280 -9.72 -10.66 24.76
N VAL A 281 -10.25 -9.47 24.54
CA VAL A 281 -9.57 -8.20 24.79
C VAL A 281 -10.56 -7.15 25.31
N PRO A 282 -10.14 -6.21 26.17
CA PRO A 282 -10.97 -5.08 26.53
C PRO A 282 -11.30 -4.24 25.29
N VAL A 283 -12.53 -3.77 25.20
CA VAL A 283 -13.02 -2.92 24.10
C VAL A 283 -13.59 -1.61 24.64
N SER A 284 -13.59 -0.60 23.79
CA SER A 284 -14.28 0.67 24.02
C SER A 284 -14.84 1.21 22.72
N THR A 285 -15.57 2.32 22.78
CA THR A 285 -15.99 3.05 21.59
C THR A 285 -14.99 4.17 21.25
N ALA A 286 -14.81 4.41 19.96
CA ALA A 286 -14.10 5.56 19.41
C ALA A 286 -14.96 6.22 18.35
N LYS A 287 -14.88 7.55 18.19
CA LYS A 287 -15.63 8.24 17.13
C LYS A 287 -14.87 8.19 15.82
N ASP A 288 -15.56 7.78 14.77
CA ASP A 288 -15.09 7.97 13.41
C ASP A 288 -14.98 9.47 13.11
N LYS A 289 -13.87 9.88 12.51
CA LYS A 289 -13.61 11.31 12.24
C LYS A 289 -14.41 11.85 11.04
N GLU A 290 -14.82 10.97 10.14
CA GLU A 290 -15.53 11.33 8.91
C GLU A 290 -17.04 11.26 9.10
N THR A 291 -17.54 10.15 9.68
CA THR A 291 -18.97 9.91 9.85
C THR A 291 -19.51 10.39 11.19
N GLY A 292 -18.64 10.53 12.20
CA GLY A 292 -19.03 10.83 13.59
C GLY A 292 -19.68 9.64 14.32
N GLU A 293 -19.79 8.48 13.67
CA GLU A 293 -20.35 7.26 14.23
C GLU A 293 -19.43 6.66 15.30
N GLU A 294 -20.01 5.94 16.25
CA GLU A 294 -19.25 5.19 17.25
C GLU A 294 -18.73 3.88 16.66
N LEU A 295 -17.41 3.68 16.73
CA LEU A 295 -16.71 2.48 16.29
C LEU A 295 -16.32 1.64 17.49
N HIS A 296 -16.50 0.31 17.41
CA HIS A 296 -15.92 -0.65 18.36
C HIS A 296 -14.39 -0.67 18.19
N CYS A 297 -13.65 -0.51 19.29
CA CYS A 297 -12.20 -0.39 19.27
C CYS A 297 -11.56 -1.20 20.39
N THR A 298 -10.54 -2.01 20.08
CA THR A 298 -9.78 -2.73 21.11
C THR A 298 -8.99 -1.76 21.98
N GLN A 299 -8.68 -2.16 23.23
CA GLN A 299 -7.83 -1.38 24.13
C GLN A 299 -6.36 -1.82 24.09
N TYR A 300 -6.05 -2.92 23.41
CA TYR A 300 -4.69 -3.32 23.10
C TYR A 300 -4.30 -2.85 21.69
N GLU A 301 -3.10 -2.30 21.55
CA GLU A 301 -2.55 -1.86 20.27
C GLU A 301 -2.11 -3.04 19.38
N GLY A 302 -1.92 -2.79 18.10
CA GLY A 302 -1.62 -3.82 17.10
C GLY A 302 -0.41 -4.72 17.41
N ARG A 303 0.59 -4.23 18.17
CA ARG A 303 1.76 -5.02 18.55
C ARG A 303 1.42 -6.13 19.56
N VAL A 304 0.40 -5.92 20.38
CA VAL A 304 0.02 -6.81 21.49
C VAL A 304 -1.14 -7.73 21.07
N ILE A 305 -1.92 -7.34 20.09
CA ILE A 305 -3.12 -8.09 19.63
C ILE A 305 -2.77 -9.55 19.26
N GLU A 306 -1.67 -9.77 18.55
CA GLU A 306 -1.26 -11.11 18.11
C GLU A 306 -0.95 -12.04 19.30
N GLU A 307 -0.48 -11.49 20.42
CA GLU A 307 -0.19 -12.25 21.64
C GLU A 307 -1.47 -12.76 22.33
N THR A 308 -2.62 -12.14 22.04
CA THR A 308 -3.93 -12.56 22.56
C THR A 308 -4.55 -13.71 21.76
N GLY A 309 -3.95 -14.09 20.63
CA GLY A 309 -4.48 -15.11 19.71
C GLY A 309 -5.45 -14.56 18.65
N LEU A 310 -5.71 -13.25 18.64
CA LEU A 310 -6.49 -12.59 17.62
C LEU A 310 -5.62 -12.29 16.41
N ILE A 311 -6.24 -12.35 15.22
CA ILE A 311 -5.58 -12.06 13.95
C ILE A 311 -5.97 -10.65 13.48
N LYS A 312 -4.94 -9.84 13.23
CA LYS A 312 -5.09 -8.53 12.61
C LYS A 312 -5.27 -8.70 11.10
N MET A 313 -6.30 -8.06 10.55
CA MET A 313 -6.50 -7.90 9.12
C MET A 313 -6.16 -6.46 8.74
N ASP A 314 -5.33 -6.26 7.72
CA ASP A 314 -4.98 -4.92 7.26
C ASP A 314 -5.79 -4.51 6.02
N PHE A 315 -6.72 -3.57 6.22
CA PHE A 315 -7.56 -2.97 5.20
C PHE A 315 -6.97 -1.60 4.81
N LEU A 316 -6.05 -1.59 3.86
CA LEU A 316 -5.38 -0.36 3.43
C LEU A 316 -6.19 0.38 2.37
N GLY A 317 -6.41 1.68 2.56
CA GLY A 317 -6.92 2.56 1.51
C GLY A 317 -5.78 3.02 0.60
N LEU A 318 -5.83 2.71 -0.68
CA LEU A 318 -4.85 3.13 -1.67
C LEU A 318 -5.51 4.06 -2.70
N LYS A 319 -5.18 5.36 -2.63
CA LYS A 319 -5.69 6.41 -3.54
C LYS A 319 -5.52 6.05 -5.03
N THR A 320 -4.45 5.35 -5.37
CA THR A 320 -4.18 4.93 -6.76
C THR A 320 -5.27 4.02 -7.31
N LEU A 321 -5.86 3.16 -6.49
CA LEU A 321 -6.96 2.30 -6.93
C LEU A 321 -8.21 3.10 -7.25
N SER A 322 -8.48 4.16 -6.48
CA SER A 322 -9.57 5.10 -6.79
C SER A 322 -9.29 5.88 -8.08
N ILE A 323 -8.03 6.26 -8.34
CA ILE A 323 -7.63 6.89 -9.61
C ILE A 323 -7.90 5.96 -10.80
N ILE A 324 -7.50 4.69 -10.70
CA ILE A 324 -7.76 3.68 -11.74
C ILE A 324 -9.26 3.55 -11.99
N LYS A 325 -10.05 3.44 -10.92
CA LYS A 325 -11.51 3.34 -11.01
C LYS A 325 -12.13 4.56 -11.69
N GLU A 326 -11.75 5.77 -11.30
CA GLU A 326 -12.19 7.01 -11.94
C GLU A 326 -11.82 7.06 -13.43
N ALA A 327 -10.62 6.62 -13.77
CA ALA A 327 -10.18 6.55 -15.17
C ALA A 327 -11.03 5.57 -15.99
N LEU A 328 -11.33 4.38 -15.44
CA LEU A 328 -12.20 3.38 -16.08
C LEU A 328 -13.64 3.90 -16.27
N GLU A 329 -14.17 4.60 -15.27
CA GLU A 329 -15.47 5.27 -15.38
C GLU A 329 -15.47 6.36 -16.48
N ASN A 330 -14.42 7.18 -16.55
CA ASN A 330 -14.25 8.19 -17.60
C ASN A 330 -14.13 7.55 -18.99
N ILE A 331 -13.41 6.43 -19.13
CA ILE A 331 -13.31 5.66 -20.40
C ILE A 331 -14.68 5.16 -20.82
N LYS A 332 -15.43 4.57 -19.89
CA LYS A 332 -16.78 4.05 -20.16
C LYS A 332 -17.74 5.15 -20.57
N LEU A 333 -17.72 6.30 -19.87
CA LEU A 333 -18.62 7.41 -20.12
C LEU A 333 -18.29 8.16 -21.43
N SER A 334 -17.00 8.38 -21.73
CA SER A 334 -16.59 9.16 -22.90
C SER A 334 -16.41 8.35 -24.18
N LEU A 335 -16.01 7.08 -24.07
CA LEU A 335 -15.68 6.22 -25.21
C LEU A 335 -16.62 5.02 -25.37
N GLY A 336 -17.45 4.72 -24.37
CA GLY A 336 -18.32 3.52 -24.36
C GLY A 336 -17.58 2.19 -24.19
N ILE A 337 -16.29 2.23 -23.77
CA ILE A 337 -15.46 1.05 -23.62
C ILE A 337 -15.54 0.54 -22.16
N ASP A 338 -15.86 -0.72 -21.99
CA ASP A 338 -15.81 -1.41 -20.68
C ASP A 338 -14.49 -2.16 -20.55
N LEU A 339 -13.44 -1.46 -20.10
CA LEU A 339 -12.09 -1.99 -20.02
C LEU A 339 -11.89 -2.81 -18.74
N ASN A 340 -11.49 -4.08 -18.88
CA ASN A 340 -11.01 -4.88 -17.75
C ASN A 340 -9.51 -4.62 -17.54
N ILE A 341 -9.17 -3.85 -16.53
CA ILE A 341 -7.79 -3.46 -16.22
C ILE A 341 -6.90 -4.62 -15.77
N ASP A 342 -7.48 -5.72 -15.31
CA ASP A 342 -6.74 -6.90 -14.86
C ASP A 342 -6.35 -7.84 -16.02
N GLU A 343 -6.90 -7.61 -17.21
CA GLU A 343 -6.65 -8.41 -18.42
C GLU A 343 -5.79 -7.68 -19.47
N ILE A 344 -5.22 -6.51 -19.14
CA ILE A 344 -4.35 -5.78 -20.07
C ILE A 344 -3.04 -6.53 -20.31
N SER A 345 -2.50 -6.38 -21.55
CA SER A 345 -1.19 -6.96 -21.88
C SER A 345 -0.06 -6.24 -21.16
N ILE A 346 0.87 -7.01 -20.57
CA ILE A 346 2.13 -6.48 -20.02
C ILE A 346 3.18 -6.15 -21.09
N GLU A 347 2.86 -6.35 -22.37
CA GLU A 347 3.75 -6.12 -23.51
C GLU A 347 3.27 -4.95 -24.38
N ASP A 348 2.44 -4.03 -23.82
CA ASP A 348 1.92 -2.88 -24.57
C ASP A 348 3.03 -1.88 -24.94
N PRO A 349 3.32 -1.67 -26.23
CA PRO A 349 4.42 -0.81 -26.68
C PRO A 349 4.25 0.64 -26.24
N ALA A 350 3.01 1.16 -26.25
CA ALA A 350 2.73 2.54 -25.86
C ALA A 350 3.05 2.80 -24.39
N THR A 351 2.78 1.82 -23.52
CA THR A 351 3.12 1.89 -22.11
C THR A 351 4.63 1.93 -21.89
N TYR A 352 5.40 1.06 -22.55
CA TYR A 352 6.87 1.11 -22.44
C TYR A 352 7.46 2.38 -23.02
N GLN A 353 6.90 2.91 -24.11
CA GLN A 353 7.32 4.20 -24.65
C GLN A 353 7.13 5.34 -23.64
N LEU A 354 6.00 5.34 -22.93
CA LEU A 354 5.74 6.31 -21.85
C LEU A 354 6.83 6.25 -20.77
N TYR A 355 7.24 5.04 -20.35
CA TYR A 355 8.32 4.85 -19.39
C TYR A 355 9.67 5.32 -19.96
N CYS A 356 10.00 4.97 -21.20
CA CYS A 356 11.24 5.37 -21.87
C CYS A 356 11.36 6.88 -22.02
N ASP A 357 10.26 7.57 -22.26
CA ASP A 357 10.20 9.03 -22.34
C ASP A 357 10.24 9.69 -20.95
N GLY A 358 10.08 8.93 -19.89
CA GLY A 358 9.98 9.42 -18.52
C GLY A 358 8.73 10.27 -18.26
N ARG A 359 7.66 10.10 -19.04
CA ARG A 359 6.40 10.85 -18.92
C ARG A 359 5.46 10.24 -17.88
N THR A 360 5.97 10.02 -16.69
CA THR A 360 5.34 9.24 -15.63
C THR A 360 4.72 10.09 -14.52
N ILE A 361 4.56 11.40 -14.72
CA ILE A 361 3.83 12.28 -13.78
C ILE A 361 2.40 11.78 -13.62
N GLY A 362 1.95 11.65 -12.37
CA GLY A 362 0.64 11.12 -12.02
C GLY A 362 0.53 9.59 -12.05
N THR A 363 1.57 8.86 -12.43
CA THR A 363 1.60 7.39 -12.34
C THR A 363 2.07 6.92 -10.97
N PHE A 364 1.69 5.70 -10.60
CA PHE A 364 2.07 5.13 -9.31
C PHE A 364 3.55 4.76 -9.26
N GLN A 365 4.26 5.14 -8.20
CA GLN A 365 5.65 4.79 -7.88
C GLN A 365 6.75 5.35 -8.82
N PHE A 366 6.44 5.79 -10.01
CA PHE A 366 7.42 6.18 -11.03
C PHE A 366 7.42 7.67 -11.38
N GLU A 367 6.71 8.50 -10.61
CA GLU A 367 6.47 9.91 -10.96
C GLU A 367 7.56 10.89 -10.52
N SER A 368 8.46 10.50 -9.59
CA SER A 368 9.46 11.42 -9.07
C SER A 368 10.48 11.84 -10.16
N PRO A 369 11.01 13.10 -10.14
CA PRO A 369 11.97 13.56 -11.14
C PRO A 369 13.22 12.69 -11.25
N GLY A 370 13.72 12.16 -10.13
CA GLY A 370 14.86 11.24 -10.11
C GLY A 370 14.54 9.91 -10.78
N MET A 371 13.35 9.36 -10.54
CA MET A 371 12.89 8.14 -11.20
C MET A 371 12.72 8.37 -12.71
N GLN A 372 12.11 9.48 -13.13
CA GLN A 372 11.96 9.83 -14.55
C GLN A 372 13.31 9.91 -15.27
N LYS A 373 14.33 10.48 -14.62
CA LYS A 373 15.69 10.52 -15.16
C LYS A 373 16.22 9.11 -15.40
N TYR A 374 16.14 8.23 -14.39
CA TYR A 374 16.62 6.85 -14.52
C TYR A 374 15.83 6.04 -15.55
N LEU A 375 14.52 6.26 -15.68
CA LEU A 375 13.71 5.61 -16.71
C LEU A 375 14.16 5.97 -18.13
N ARG A 376 14.48 7.24 -18.39
CA ARG A 376 15.02 7.69 -19.67
C ARG A 376 16.37 7.05 -19.99
N GLU A 377 17.22 6.86 -18.99
CA GLU A 377 18.51 6.20 -19.14
C GLU A 377 18.37 4.68 -19.31
N LEU A 378 17.47 4.06 -18.53
CA LEU A 378 17.22 2.61 -18.54
C LEU A 378 16.57 2.12 -19.83
N GLN A 379 15.64 2.90 -20.40
CA GLN A 379 14.83 2.49 -21.56
C GLN A 379 14.15 1.12 -21.28
N PRO A 380 13.24 1.02 -20.28
CA PRO A 380 12.66 -0.26 -19.91
C PRO A 380 11.94 -0.91 -21.07
N SER A 381 12.15 -2.20 -21.25
CA SER A 381 11.56 -3.00 -22.34
C SER A 381 10.82 -4.24 -21.85
N THR A 382 10.95 -4.58 -20.57
CA THR A 382 10.32 -5.73 -19.95
C THR A 382 9.67 -5.33 -18.62
N PHE A 383 8.72 -6.13 -18.16
CA PHE A 383 8.11 -5.92 -16.85
C PHE A 383 9.10 -6.13 -15.71
N GLU A 384 10.06 -7.03 -15.89
CA GLU A 384 11.16 -7.30 -14.96
C GLU A 384 12.04 -6.06 -14.74
N ASP A 385 12.28 -5.25 -15.77
CA ASP A 385 12.99 -3.96 -15.65
C ASP A 385 12.26 -3.01 -14.68
N LEU A 386 10.93 -2.97 -14.74
CA LEU A 386 10.11 -2.14 -13.85
C LEU A 386 10.13 -2.66 -12.41
N ILE A 387 10.04 -3.97 -12.22
CA ILE A 387 10.13 -4.60 -10.91
C ILE A 387 11.48 -4.30 -10.26
N ALA A 388 12.57 -4.45 -11.01
CA ALA A 388 13.92 -4.17 -10.53
C ALA A 388 14.12 -2.69 -10.18
N MET A 389 13.64 -1.77 -11.02
CA MET A 389 13.74 -0.33 -10.76
C MET A 389 12.95 0.08 -9.53
N ASN A 390 11.75 -0.47 -9.32
CA ASN A 390 10.95 -0.24 -8.12
C ASN A 390 11.68 -0.73 -6.85
N ALA A 391 12.40 -1.82 -6.93
CA ALA A 391 13.21 -2.35 -5.84
C ALA A 391 14.49 -1.54 -5.58
N LEU A 392 15.15 -1.03 -6.62
CA LEU A 392 16.43 -0.35 -6.54
C LEU A 392 16.33 1.15 -6.19
N TYR A 393 15.24 1.82 -6.60
CA TYR A 393 15.08 3.27 -6.37
C TYR A 393 14.72 3.59 -4.92
N ARG A 394 15.70 3.44 -4.04
CA ARG A 394 15.60 3.71 -2.58
C ARG A 394 16.98 4.12 -2.05
N PRO A 395 17.05 4.89 -0.95
CA PRO A 395 18.32 5.17 -0.30
C PRO A 395 19.09 3.88 0.00
N GLY A 396 20.33 3.80 -0.46
CA GLY A 396 21.19 2.62 -0.39
C GLY A 396 21.30 1.89 -1.74
N PRO A 397 20.27 1.13 -2.19
CA PRO A 397 20.37 0.37 -3.43
C PRO A 397 20.48 1.22 -4.71
N MET A 398 20.10 2.49 -4.67
CA MET A 398 20.23 3.42 -5.80
C MET A 398 21.65 3.47 -6.41
N GLN A 399 22.67 3.17 -5.63
CA GLN A 399 24.07 3.13 -6.10
C GLN A 399 24.29 2.04 -7.17
N TYR A 400 23.43 1.01 -7.24
CA TYR A 400 23.53 -0.07 -8.21
C TYR A 400 22.80 0.24 -9.53
N ILE A 401 21.97 1.27 -9.58
CA ILE A 401 21.20 1.64 -10.79
C ILE A 401 22.10 1.94 -11.99
N PRO A 402 23.20 2.71 -11.86
CA PRO A 402 24.08 2.95 -13.00
C PRO A 402 24.64 1.67 -13.61
N SER A 403 25.08 0.71 -12.79
CA SER A 403 25.58 -0.59 -13.26
C SER A 403 24.47 -1.43 -13.88
N PHE A 404 23.28 -1.42 -13.30
CA PHE A 404 22.10 -2.09 -13.86
C PHE A 404 21.77 -1.58 -15.27
N ILE A 405 21.79 -0.27 -15.48
CA ILE A 405 21.56 0.38 -16.78
C ILE A 405 22.68 0.02 -17.75
N ALA A 406 23.95 0.16 -17.33
CA ALA A 406 25.11 -0.14 -18.18
C ALA A 406 25.14 -1.61 -18.65
N ARG A 407 24.80 -2.54 -17.78
CA ARG A 407 24.71 -3.98 -18.13
C ARG A 407 23.56 -4.28 -19.08
N LYS A 408 22.40 -3.65 -18.88
CA LYS A 408 21.27 -3.78 -19.81
C LYS A 408 21.65 -3.33 -21.22
N HIS A 409 22.39 -2.23 -21.36
CA HIS A 409 22.78 -1.66 -22.66
C HIS A 409 24.06 -2.25 -23.24
N GLY A 410 24.74 -3.15 -22.50
CA GLY A 410 25.98 -3.79 -22.96
C GLY A 410 27.23 -2.95 -22.75
N ASP A 411 27.16 -1.81 -22.05
CA ASP A 411 28.29 -0.93 -21.72
C ASP A 411 29.15 -1.52 -20.59
N GLU A 412 28.57 -2.40 -19.78
CA GLU A 412 29.24 -3.19 -18.75
C GLU A 412 28.93 -4.68 -18.99
N PRO A 413 29.92 -5.60 -18.91
CA PRO A 413 29.68 -7.01 -19.10
C PRO A 413 28.84 -7.60 -17.97
N ILE A 414 27.89 -8.46 -18.31
CA ILE A 414 27.13 -9.25 -17.33
C ILE A 414 28.01 -10.42 -16.92
N THR A 415 28.33 -10.52 -15.63
CA THR A 415 29.18 -11.57 -15.07
C THR A 415 28.48 -12.28 -13.92
N TYR A 416 28.73 -13.57 -13.80
CA TYR A 416 28.25 -14.42 -12.71
C TYR A 416 29.44 -15.06 -12.03
N ASP A 417 29.50 -15.03 -10.70
CA ASP A 417 30.60 -15.66 -9.94
C ASP A 417 30.59 -17.18 -10.09
N LEU A 418 29.42 -17.79 -10.26
CA LEU A 418 29.22 -19.19 -10.57
C LEU A 418 28.23 -19.32 -11.75
N PRO A 419 28.41 -20.29 -12.66
CA PRO A 419 27.48 -20.46 -13.79
C PRO A 419 26.03 -20.70 -13.40
N CYS A 420 25.76 -21.38 -12.27
CA CYS A 420 24.42 -21.64 -11.79
C CYS A 420 23.66 -20.36 -11.34
N MET A 421 24.38 -19.26 -11.11
CA MET A 421 23.78 -17.99 -10.71
C MET A 421 23.03 -17.33 -11.87
N GLU A 422 23.37 -17.60 -13.11
CA GLU A 422 22.70 -17.05 -14.29
C GLU A 422 21.21 -17.32 -14.26
N LYS A 423 20.78 -18.53 -13.88
CA LYS A 423 19.38 -18.94 -13.81
C LYS A 423 18.52 -17.95 -13.00
N TYR A 424 19.06 -17.40 -11.92
CA TYR A 424 18.32 -16.55 -10.98
C TYR A 424 18.64 -15.07 -11.10
N LEU A 425 19.77 -14.70 -11.71
CA LEU A 425 20.21 -13.30 -11.84
C LEU A 425 20.08 -12.75 -13.27
N LYS A 426 19.69 -13.56 -14.22
CA LYS A 426 19.54 -13.18 -15.64
C LYS A 426 18.63 -11.95 -15.80
N ASP A 427 17.46 -11.93 -15.16
CA ASP A 427 16.46 -10.86 -15.29
C ASP A 427 16.90 -9.56 -14.61
N THR A 428 17.93 -9.61 -13.78
CA THR A 428 18.54 -8.46 -13.11
C THR A 428 19.97 -8.19 -13.59
N TYR A 429 20.33 -8.68 -14.77
CA TYR A 429 21.61 -8.45 -15.42
C TYR A 429 22.82 -8.80 -14.55
N GLY A 430 22.70 -9.89 -13.79
CA GLY A 430 23.75 -10.38 -12.89
C GLY A 430 23.88 -9.63 -11.57
N ILE A 431 23.00 -8.68 -11.28
CA ILE A 431 22.99 -7.95 -10.02
C ILE A 431 21.97 -8.59 -9.07
N THR A 432 22.37 -8.85 -7.84
CA THR A 432 21.44 -9.27 -6.79
C THR A 432 20.59 -8.10 -6.35
N VAL A 433 19.27 -8.20 -6.51
CA VAL A 433 18.29 -7.17 -6.19
C VAL A 433 17.31 -7.62 -5.11
N TYR A 434 16.88 -8.89 -5.17
CA TYR A 434 15.80 -9.42 -4.36
C TYR A 434 16.26 -10.38 -3.27
N GLN A 435 15.54 -10.40 -2.17
CA GLN A 435 15.73 -11.37 -1.09
C GLN A 435 15.56 -12.81 -1.60
N GLU A 436 14.60 -13.01 -2.48
CA GLU A 436 14.28 -14.29 -3.10
C GLU A 436 15.46 -14.85 -3.91
N GLN A 437 16.25 -14.00 -4.56
CA GLN A 437 17.45 -14.42 -5.27
C GLN A 437 18.48 -15.02 -4.31
N VAL A 438 18.72 -14.40 -3.16
CA VAL A 438 19.63 -14.95 -2.13
C VAL A 438 19.10 -16.29 -1.60
N MET A 439 17.79 -16.41 -1.39
CA MET A 439 17.18 -17.64 -0.93
C MET A 439 17.35 -18.78 -1.94
N LEU A 440 17.04 -18.54 -3.21
CA LEU A 440 17.17 -19.54 -4.28
C LEU A 440 18.62 -19.92 -4.51
N LEU A 441 19.53 -18.95 -4.56
CA LEU A 441 20.96 -19.21 -4.75
C LEU A 441 21.57 -19.99 -3.57
N SER A 442 21.16 -19.73 -2.34
CA SER A 442 21.63 -20.53 -1.19
C SER A 442 21.23 -22.01 -1.27
N ARG A 443 20.08 -22.30 -1.86
CA ARG A 443 19.64 -23.68 -2.13
C ARG A 443 20.45 -24.32 -3.24
N GLU A 444 20.61 -23.63 -4.36
CA GLU A 444 21.31 -24.11 -5.54
C GLU A 444 22.80 -24.31 -5.28
N ILE A 445 23.46 -23.35 -4.65
CA ILE A 445 24.91 -23.35 -4.42
C ILE A 445 25.29 -24.28 -3.27
N ALA A 446 24.53 -24.29 -2.17
CA ALA A 446 24.95 -24.90 -0.92
C ALA A 446 23.94 -25.87 -0.30
N ASN A 447 22.92 -26.29 -1.03
CA ASN A 447 21.90 -27.27 -0.62
C ASN A 447 21.10 -26.83 0.62
N PHE A 448 20.89 -25.54 0.82
CA PHE A 448 20.04 -25.05 1.90
C PHE A 448 18.60 -25.53 1.70
N THR A 449 17.95 -25.91 2.81
CA THR A 449 16.52 -26.18 2.79
C THR A 449 15.72 -24.88 2.63
N ARG A 450 14.43 -24.99 2.38
CA ARG A 450 13.52 -23.84 2.27
C ARG A 450 13.53 -23.01 3.57
N GLY A 451 13.45 -23.65 4.74
CA GLY A 451 13.51 -23.00 6.04
C GLY A 451 14.85 -22.32 6.30
N GLU A 452 15.95 -22.98 5.98
CA GLU A 452 17.31 -22.43 6.16
C GLU A 452 17.55 -21.22 5.25
N SER A 453 17.07 -21.23 4.03
CA SER A 453 17.19 -20.07 3.12
C SER A 453 16.42 -18.85 3.63
N ASP A 454 15.24 -19.03 4.24
CA ASP A 454 14.51 -17.93 4.89
C ASP A 454 15.21 -17.44 6.17
N ALA A 455 15.77 -18.38 6.97
CA ALA A 455 16.55 -18.04 8.14
C ALA A 455 17.80 -17.21 7.76
N LEU A 456 18.49 -17.58 6.68
CA LEU A 456 19.63 -16.83 6.12
C LEU A 456 19.21 -15.40 5.74
N ARG A 457 18.15 -15.26 4.96
CA ARG A 457 17.60 -13.97 4.56
C ARG A 457 17.32 -13.07 5.77
N LYS A 458 16.68 -13.62 6.81
CA LYS A 458 16.37 -12.88 8.05
C LYS A 458 17.65 -12.48 8.79
N ALA A 459 18.59 -13.41 8.94
CA ALA A 459 19.84 -13.16 9.64
C ALA A 459 20.64 -12.05 8.93
N MET A 460 20.67 -12.06 7.61
CA MET A 460 21.30 -11.01 6.82
C MET A 460 20.56 -9.66 6.97
N GLY A 461 19.27 -9.62 6.73
CA GLY A 461 18.47 -8.38 6.76
C GLY A 461 18.47 -7.68 8.13
N LYS A 462 18.50 -8.46 9.22
CA LYS A 462 18.57 -7.95 10.59
C LYS A 462 20.00 -7.84 11.13
N LYS A 463 21.02 -8.15 10.34
CA LYS A 463 22.45 -8.15 10.72
C LYS A 463 22.72 -8.98 11.98
N LEU A 464 22.10 -10.16 12.08
CA LEU A 464 22.27 -11.07 13.23
C LEU A 464 23.59 -11.85 13.09
N ILE A 465 24.70 -11.22 13.53
CA ILE A 465 26.07 -11.70 13.31
C ILE A 465 26.26 -13.14 13.83
N GLU A 466 25.76 -13.45 15.00
CA GLU A 466 25.88 -14.81 15.58
C GLU A 466 25.23 -15.88 14.70
N LYS A 467 24.02 -15.61 14.19
CA LYS A 467 23.33 -16.53 13.27
C LYS A 467 24.07 -16.67 11.94
N LEU A 468 24.59 -15.58 11.41
CA LEU A 468 25.38 -15.62 10.18
C LEU A 468 26.66 -16.42 10.35
N ASN A 469 27.37 -16.26 11.46
CA ASN A 469 28.56 -17.04 11.78
C ASN A 469 28.26 -18.54 11.92
N HIS A 470 27.09 -18.89 12.42
CA HIS A 470 26.64 -20.28 12.51
C HIS A 470 26.29 -20.88 11.13
N MET A 471 25.74 -20.08 10.23
CA MET A 471 25.32 -20.53 8.89
C MET A 471 26.46 -20.53 7.86
N TYR A 472 27.51 -19.75 8.08
CA TYR A 472 28.65 -19.63 7.15
C TYR A 472 29.34 -20.96 6.87
N PRO A 473 29.74 -21.79 7.89
CA PRO A 473 30.36 -23.09 7.64
C PRO A 473 29.48 -23.99 6.78
N LYS A 474 28.18 -24.02 7.02
CA LYS A 474 27.22 -24.81 6.24
C LYS A 474 27.17 -24.37 4.78
N PHE A 475 27.19 -23.07 4.52
CA PHE A 475 27.22 -22.53 3.16
C PHE A 475 28.50 -22.95 2.42
N ILE A 476 29.65 -22.82 3.07
CA ILE A 476 30.93 -23.22 2.50
C ILE A 476 31.01 -24.74 2.25
N ASP A 477 30.62 -25.55 3.22
CA ASP A 477 30.66 -27.01 3.13
C ASP A 477 29.69 -27.55 2.06
N GLY A 478 28.47 -27.01 2.01
CA GLY A 478 27.47 -27.34 1.00
C GLY A 478 27.95 -26.96 -0.41
N GLY A 479 28.54 -25.76 -0.55
CA GLY A 479 29.09 -25.31 -1.83
C GLY A 479 30.29 -26.16 -2.29
N LYS A 480 31.18 -26.56 -1.39
CA LYS A 480 32.26 -27.48 -1.68
C LYS A 480 31.75 -28.85 -2.12
N ALA A 481 30.71 -29.36 -1.46
CA ALA A 481 30.08 -30.63 -1.83
C ALA A 481 29.50 -30.58 -3.25
N ASN A 482 29.10 -29.43 -3.73
CA ASN A 482 28.62 -29.19 -5.11
C ASN A 482 29.79 -28.85 -6.09
N GLY A 483 31.04 -28.92 -5.63
CA GLY A 483 32.23 -28.73 -6.49
C GLY A 483 32.63 -27.27 -6.71
N HIS A 484 32.13 -26.32 -5.90
CA HIS A 484 32.48 -24.91 -6.02
C HIS A 484 33.77 -24.53 -5.28
N ASP A 485 34.54 -23.58 -5.85
CA ASP A 485 35.77 -23.06 -5.23
C ASP A 485 35.42 -22.29 -3.90
N PRO A 486 36.07 -22.67 -2.78
CA PRO A 486 35.88 -22.00 -1.50
C PRO A 486 36.09 -20.47 -1.50
N LYS A 487 37.04 -20.00 -2.32
CA LYS A 487 37.32 -18.55 -2.44
C LYS A 487 36.17 -17.82 -3.11
N VAL A 488 35.55 -18.43 -4.11
CA VAL A 488 34.37 -17.87 -4.79
C VAL A 488 33.19 -17.88 -3.86
N LEU A 489 32.99 -18.96 -3.09
CA LEU A 489 31.92 -19.06 -2.09
C LEU A 489 32.07 -17.99 -1.00
N GLU A 490 33.28 -17.75 -0.51
CA GLU A 490 33.56 -16.69 0.47
C GLU A 490 33.26 -15.30 -0.09
N LYS A 491 33.62 -15.04 -1.35
CA LYS A 491 33.28 -13.78 -2.05
C LYS A 491 31.75 -13.60 -2.10
N ILE A 492 31.01 -14.62 -2.58
CA ILE A 492 29.54 -14.56 -2.66
C ILE A 492 28.91 -14.27 -1.31
N TRP A 493 29.39 -14.96 -0.25
CA TRP A 493 28.89 -14.73 1.10
C TRP A 493 29.13 -13.30 1.59
N ASN A 494 30.30 -12.75 1.34
CA ASN A 494 30.63 -11.37 1.72
C ASN A 494 29.83 -10.35 0.92
N ASP A 495 29.61 -10.58 -0.38
CA ASP A 495 28.77 -9.74 -1.22
C ASP A 495 27.32 -9.74 -0.71
N TRP A 496 26.79 -10.90 -0.34
CA TRP A 496 25.46 -11.00 0.25
C TRP A 496 25.36 -10.29 1.59
N ARG A 497 26.37 -10.37 2.45
CA ARG A 497 26.40 -9.61 3.73
C ARG A 497 26.37 -8.09 3.52
N ALA A 498 27.11 -7.62 2.55
CA ALA A 498 27.11 -6.20 2.20
C ALA A 498 25.75 -5.76 1.62
N PHE A 499 25.17 -6.58 0.76
CA PHE A 499 23.90 -6.30 0.06
C PHE A 499 22.65 -6.53 0.91
N ALA A 500 22.69 -7.40 1.90
CA ALA A 500 21.52 -7.90 2.63
C ALA A 500 20.66 -6.83 3.30
N SER A 501 21.26 -5.67 3.68
CA SER A 501 20.50 -4.54 4.23
C SER A 501 19.68 -3.79 3.17
N TYR A 502 19.92 -4.08 1.88
CA TYR A 502 19.32 -3.40 0.73
C TYR A 502 18.41 -4.30 -0.10
N ALA A 503 18.51 -5.62 0.07
CA ALA A 503 17.69 -6.60 -0.64
C ALA A 503 16.19 -6.36 -0.42
N PHE A 504 15.42 -6.39 -1.51
CA PHE A 504 13.99 -6.12 -1.49
C PHE A 504 13.16 -7.38 -1.65
N ASN A 505 11.92 -7.35 -1.14
CA ASN A 505 10.95 -8.42 -1.39
C ASN A 505 10.45 -8.33 -2.83
N LYS A 506 10.74 -9.36 -3.64
CA LYS A 506 10.31 -9.41 -5.05
C LYS A 506 8.79 -9.42 -5.18
N SER A 507 8.08 -10.15 -4.32
CA SER A 507 6.61 -10.21 -4.34
C SER A 507 5.97 -8.83 -4.17
N HIS A 508 6.47 -8.03 -3.22
CA HIS A 508 6.01 -6.65 -3.02
C HIS A 508 6.35 -5.76 -4.23
N ALA A 509 7.60 -5.83 -4.73
CA ALA A 509 8.00 -5.06 -5.92
C ALA A 509 7.16 -5.41 -7.15
N THR A 510 6.84 -6.69 -7.35
CA THR A 510 6.02 -7.16 -8.47
C THR A 510 4.60 -6.63 -8.40
N CYS A 511 3.95 -6.72 -7.23
CA CYS A 511 2.59 -6.20 -7.03
C CYS A 511 2.51 -4.69 -7.27
N TYR A 512 3.45 -3.93 -6.72
CA TYR A 512 3.48 -2.47 -6.89
C TYR A 512 3.82 -2.07 -8.33
N SER A 513 4.67 -2.83 -9.00
CA SER A 513 4.97 -2.61 -10.42
C SER A 513 3.78 -2.93 -11.31
N TRP A 514 2.94 -3.90 -10.95
CA TRP A 514 1.70 -4.18 -11.68
C TRP A 514 0.71 -3.02 -11.60
N VAL A 515 0.51 -2.45 -10.42
CA VAL A 515 -0.33 -1.25 -10.28
C VAL A 515 0.27 -0.06 -11.02
N ALA A 516 1.59 0.12 -10.91
CA ALA A 516 2.30 1.16 -11.66
C ALA A 516 2.10 0.99 -13.16
N TYR A 517 2.21 -0.25 -13.66
CA TYR A 517 1.97 -0.56 -15.07
C TYR A 517 0.55 -0.27 -15.49
N GLN A 518 -0.46 -0.63 -14.68
CA GLN A 518 -1.86 -0.30 -14.94
C GLN A 518 -2.07 1.22 -15.07
N THR A 519 -1.47 2.01 -14.17
CA THR A 519 -1.56 3.48 -14.25
C THR A 519 -0.86 4.05 -15.48
N ALA A 520 0.29 3.52 -15.83
CA ALA A 520 1.03 3.92 -17.05
C ALA A 520 0.29 3.52 -18.33
N TYR A 521 -0.30 2.31 -18.35
CA TYR A 521 -1.13 1.84 -19.46
C TYR A 521 -2.32 2.78 -19.71
N LEU A 522 -3.02 3.15 -18.65
CA LEU A 522 -4.15 4.08 -18.75
C LEU A 522 -3.69 5.46 -19.22
N LYS A 523 -2.56 5.97 -18.73
CA LYS A 523 -1.99 7.25 -19.18
C LYS A 523 -1.55 7.21 -20.63
N ALA A 524 -0.95 6.11 -21.09
CA ALA A 524 -0.46 5.95 -22.46
C ALA A 524 -1.59 5.79 -23.48
N ASN A 525 -2.61 5.00 -23.16
CA ASN A 525 -3.67 4.63 -24.11
C ASN A 525 -4.95 5.49 -23.96
N TYR A 526 -5.21 6.04 -22.76
CA TYR A 526 -6.38 6.86 -22.44
C TYR A 526 -5.98 8.12 -21.65
N PRO A 527 -5.10 8.97 -22.21
CA PRO A 527 -4.45 10.04 -21.46
C PRO A 527 -5.42 11.06 -20.87
N SER A 528 -6.44 11.50 -21.60
CA SER A 528 -7.43 12.47 -21.10
C SER A 528 -8.24 11.88 -19.94
N GLN A 529 -8.72 10.64 -20.10
CA GLN A 529 -9.54 9.95 -19.10
C GLN A 529 -8.73 9.68 -17.83
N TYR A 530 -7.48 9.27 -17.98
CA TYR A 530 -6.60 9.00 -16.85
C TYR A 530 -6.24 10.28 -16.08
N MET A 531 -5.81 11.34 -16.80
CA MET A 531 -5.45 12.62 -16.17
C MET A 531 -6.66 13.29 -15.49
N ALA A 532 -7.85 13.17 -16.05
CA ALA A 532 -9.08 13.61 -15.39
C ALA A 532 -9.32 12.86 -14.09
N GLY A 533 -9.06 11.55 -14.06
CA GLY A 533 -9.14 10.72 -12.85
C GLY A 533 -8.13 11.14 -11.78
N VAL A 534 -6.87 11.41 -12.15
CA VAL A 534 -5.82 11.89 -11.23
C VAL A 534 -6.18 13.24 -10.63
N MET A 535 -6.62 14.20 -11.46
CA MET A 535 -7.03 15.53 -11.00
C MET A 535 -8.27 15.46 -10.09
N SER A 536 -9.21 14.56 -10.38
CA SER A 536 -10.41 14.33 -9.56
C SER A 536 -10.10 13.88 -8.14
N ARG A 537 -8.96 13.25 -7.93
CA ARG A 537 -8.49 12.83 -6.59
C ARG A 537 -7.63 13.89 -5.88
N SER A 538 -7.49 15.07 -6.47
CA SER A 538 -6.70 16.19 -5.94
C SER A 538 -7.48 17.51 -5.88
N LEU A 539 -8.82 17.44 -5.83
CA LEU A 539 -9.70 18.61 -5.86
C LEU A 539 -9.37 19.69 -4.80
N ALA A 540 -8.93 19.27 -3.63
CA ALA A 540 -8.60 20.19 -2.52
C ALA A 540 -7.18 20.80 -2.63
N ASP A 541 -6.32 20.30 -3.53
CA ASP A 541 -4.94 20.75 -3.70
C ASP A 541 -4.73 21.41 -5.07
N ILE A 542 -5.01 22.68 -5.12
CA ILE A 542 -4.92 23.46 -6.38
C ILE A 542 -3.48 23.49 -6.95
N ASN A 543 -2.45 23.39 -6.12
CA ASN A 543 -1.08 23.37 -6.59
C ASN A 543 -0.78 22.06 -7.34
N THR A 544 -1.27 20.94 -6.82
CA THR A 544 -1.18 19.64 -7.51
C THR A 544 -2.02 19.67 -8.80
N VAL A 545 -3.24 20.20 -8.77
CA VAL A 545 -4.08 20.35 -9.97
C VAL A 545 -3.36 21.18 -11.04
N ALA A 546 -2.75 22.31 -10.67
CA ALA A 546 -2.01 23.16 -11.62
C ALA A 546 -0.85 22.39 -12.29
N LYS A 547 -0.06 21.66 -11.53
CA LYS A 547 1.02 20.80 -12.09
C LYS A 547 0.50 19.73 -13.05
N LEU A 548 -0.65 19.13 -12.74
CA LEU A 548 -1.29 18.14 -13.61
C LEU A 548 -1.86 18.78 -14.89
N MET A 549 -2.35 20.01 -14.81
CA MET A 549 -2.76 20.78 -16.00
C MET A 549 -1.57 21.10 -16.90
N ASP A 550 -0.43 21.46 -16.34
CA ASP A 550 0.82 21.65 -17.09
C ASP A 550 1.27 20.35 -17.77
N GLU A 551 1.15 19.24 -17.09
CA GLU A 551 1.40 17.92 -17.69
C GLU A 551 0.44 17.63 -18.86
N CYS A 552 -0.86 17.85 -18.68
CA CYS A 552 -1.85 17.70 -19.75
C CYS A 552 -1.48 18.56 -20.97
N LYS A 553 -1.10 19.82 -20.76
CA LYS A 553 -0.67 20.73 -21.82
C LYS A 553 0.56 20.18 -22.57
N SER A 554 1.54 19.62 -21.84
CA SER A 554 2.72 19.01 -22.44
C SER A 554 2.39 17.78 -23.30
N MET A 555 1.27 17.10 -23.00
CA MET A 555 0.75 15.96 -23.75
C MET A 555 -0.20 16.36 -24.90
N GLY A 556 -0.42 17.65 -25.10
CA GLY A 556 -1.37 18.13 -26.11
C GLY A 556 -2.83 17.99 -25.73
N ILE A 557 -3.14 17.82 -24.44
CA ILE A 557 -4.50 17.70 -23.91
C ILE A 557 -4.95 19.07 -23.43
N SER A 558 -6.09 19.55 -23.96
CA SER A 558 -6.72 20.78 -23.48
C SER A 558 -7.43 20.55 -22.14
N THR A 559 -7.22 21.47 -21.19
CA THR A 559 -7.98 21.56 -19.96
C THR A 559 -8.83 22.82 -20.00
N LEU A 560 -10.14 22.62 -20.04
CA LEU A 560 -11.13 23.69 -20.14
C LEU A 560 -11.59 24.09 -18.74
N GLY A 561 -11.85 25.38 -18.55
CA GLY A 561 -12.39 25.91 -17.28
C GLY A 561 -13.74 25.29 -16.91
N PRO A 562 -14.27 25.54 -15.71
CA PRO A 562 -15.59 25.04 -15.34
C PRO A 562 -16.69 25.65 -16.23
N ASP A 563 -17.71 24.87 -16.53
CA ASP A 563 -18.90 25.29 -17.23
C ASP A 563 -20.14 24.72 -16.57
N ILE A 564 -21.15 25.55 -16.31
CA ILE A 564 -22.34 25.16 -15.55
C ILE A 564 -23.16 24.07 -16.26
N ASN A 565 -23.09 23.98 -17.58
CA ASN A 565 -23.82 23.03 -18.37
C ASN A 565 -23.02 21.77 -18.73
N GLU A 566 -21.69 21.83 -18.67
CA GLU A 566 -20.82 20.70 -19.04
C GLU A 566 -20.10 20.06 -17.87
N SER A 567 -19.65 20.87 -16.88
CA SER A 567 -18.92 20.35 -15.73
C SER A 567 -19.74 19.44 -14.81
N TYR A 568 -19.04 18.50 -14.20
CA TYR A 568 -19.52 17.67 -13.09
C TYR A 568 -18.83 18.09 -11.78
N LEU A 569 -19.07 17.35 -10.71
CA LEU A 569 -18.37 17.55 -9.42
C LEU A 569 -16.85 17.38 -9.60
N LYS A 570 -16.48 16.30 -10.26
CA LYS A 570 -15.11 15.90 -10.56
C LYS A 570 -14.72 16.34 -11.97
N PHE A 571 -13.41 16.26 -12.29
CA PHE A 571 -12.94 16.43 -13.67
C PHE A 571 -13.52 15.32 -14.56
N SER A 572 -13.86 15.68 -15.78
CA SER A 572 -14.45 14.76 -16.76
C SER A 572 -13.88 15.01 -18.15
N VAL A 573 -14.12 14.11 -19.08
CA VAL A 573 -13.71 14.25 -20.46
C VAL A 573 -14.96 14.51 -21.31
N ASN A 574 -14.93 15.56 -22.11
CA ASN A 574 -16.01 15.90 -23.00
C ASN A 574 -15.96 15.09 -24.32
N HIS A 575 -16.93 15.29 -25.19
CA HIS A 575 -17.00 14.59 -26.48
C HIS A 575 -15.85 14.92 -27.45
N SER A 576 -15.17 16.04 -27.25
CA SER A 576 -14.00 16.43 -28.04
C SER A 576 -12.70 15.84 -27.54
N GLY A 577 -12.71 15.10 -26.38
CA GLY A 577 -11.54 14.54 -25.75
C GLY A 577 -10.81 15.51 -24.83
N ASP A 578 -11.35 16.72 -24.61
CA ASP A 578 -10.79 17.70 -23.68
C ASP A 578 -11.19 17.40 -22.25
N ILE A 579 -10.34 17.80 -21.30
CA ILE A 579 -10.67 17.68 -19.87
C ILE A 579 -11.43 18.92 -19.43
N ARG A 580 -12.61 18.73 -18.86
CA ARG A 580 -13.43 19.76 -18.28
C ARG A 580 -13.17 19.86 -16.78
N PHE A 581 -12.92 21.08 -16.28
CA PHE A 581 -12.67 21.35 -14.87
C PHE A 581 -13.88 21.00 -14.02
N GLY A 582 -13.66 20.25 -12.93
CA GLY A 582 -14.71 19.89 -11.98
C GLY A 582 -15.16 21.07 -11.11
N MET A 583 -16.46 21.31 -10.99
CA MET A 583 -16.98 22.38 -10.15
C MET A 583 -16.59 22.24 -8.68
N GLY A 584 -16.37 21.01 -8.18
CA GLY A 584 -15.91 20.74 -6.84
C GLY A 584 -14.47 21.20 -6.53
N ALA A 585 -13.66 21.46 -7.57
CA ALA A 585 -12.32 22.03 -7.42
C ALA A 585 -12.32 23.58 -7.34
N VAL A 586 -13.44 24.23 -7.58
CA VAL A 586 -13.56 25.69 -7.49
C VAL A 586 -13.61 26.10 -6.02
N LYS A 587 -12.63 26.90 -5.60
CA LYS A 587 -12.54 27.36 -4.21
C LYS A 587 -13.80 28.12 -3.78
N GLY A 588 -14.41 27.70 -2.68
CA GLY A 588 -15.62 28.33 -2.13
C GLY A 588 -16.94 27.75 -2.65
N VAL A 589 -16.87 26.72 -3.52
CA VAL A 589 -18.05 25.97 -3.96
C VAL A 589 -18.13 24.66 -3.15
N GLY A 590 -19.22 24.49 -2.42
CA GLY A 590 -19.46 23.27 -1.62
C GLY A 590 -19.99 22.14 -2.48
N GLU A 591 -19.67 20.90 -2.10
CA GLU A 591 -20.15 19.69 -2.79
C GLU A 591 -21.67 19.64 -2.92
N SER A 592 -22.39 19.98 -1.85
CA SER A 592 -23.86 20.02 -1.84
C SER A 592 -24.46 20.97 -2.89
N ALA A 593 -23.82 22.13 -3.09
CA ALA A 593 -24.22 23.07 -4.13
C ALA A 593 -24.05 22.48 -5.53
N VAL A 594 -22.90 21.84 -5.79
CA VAL A 594 -22.62 21.19 -7.08
C VAL A 594 -23.62 20.07 -7.34
N LEU A 595 -23.83 19.18 -6.37
CA LEU A 595 -24.76 18.05 -6.51
C LEU A 595 -26.18 18.51 -6.81
N GLN A 596 -26.62 19.62 -6.22
CA GLN A 596 -27.92 20.21 -6.52
C GLN A 596 -28.00 20.76 -7.95
N ILE A 597 -26.98 21.50 -8.40
CA ILE A 597 -26.89 21.98 -9.78
C ILE A 597 -26.97 20.83 -10.77
N LEU A 598 -26.24 19.73 -10.49
CA LEU A 598 -26.23 18.53 -11.34
C LEU A 598 -27.57 17.80 -11.35
N ALA A 599 -28.21 17.66 -10.20
CA ALA A 599 -29.51 17.01 -10.07
C ALA A 599 -30.58 17.77 -10.84
N GLU A 600 -30.61 19.10 -10.71
CA GLU A 600 -31.55 19.97 -11.41
C GLU A 600 -31.29 19.96 -12.95
N ARG A 601 -30.03 20.03 -13.35
CA ARG A 601 -29.63 19.91 -14.78
C ARG A 601 -30.05 18.57 -15.36
N LYS A 602 -29.90 17.47 -14.62
CA LYS A 602 -30.30 16.13 -15.05
C LYS A 602 -31.83 16.01 -15.23
N LYS A 603 -32.59 16.65 -14.33
CA LYS A 603 -34.05 16.58 -14.32
C LYS A 603 -34.69 17.44 -15.40
N ASN A 604 -34.24 18.67 -15.57
CA ASN A 604 -34.90 19.69 -16.36
C ASN A 604 -34.06 20.21 -17.54
N GLY A 605 -32.91 19.55 -17.81
CA GLY A 605 -32.03 19.93 -18.94
C GLY A 605 -31.06 21.07 -18.62
N VAL A 606 -30.28 21.47 -19.63
CA VAL A 606 -29.28 22.51 -19.51
C VAL A 606 -29.90 23.87 -19.12
N TYR A 607 -29.11 24.67 -18.43
CA TYR A 607 -29.51 26.04 -18.06
C TYR A 607 -29.37 26.96 -19.28
N LYS A 608 -30.36 27.80 -19.50
CA LYS A 608 -30.41 28.70 -20.64
C LYS A 608 -29.74 30.06 -20.36
N SER A 609 -29.72 30.45 -19.07
CA SER A 609 -29.13 31.71 -18.58
C SER A 609 -28.83 31.62 -17.10
N VAL A 610 -28.16 32.63 -16.55
CA VAL A 610 -27.97 32.77 -15.09
C VAL A 610 -29.29 32.98 -14.35
N TYR A 611 -30.28 33.57 -14.98
CA TYR A 611 -31.62 33.73 -14.42
C TYR A 611 -32.33 32.38 -14.31
N ASP A 612 -32.33 31.58 -15.38
CA ASP A 612 -32.86 30.22 -15.37
C ASP A 612 -32.19 29.34 -14.29
N LEU A 613 -30.89 29.54 -14.06
CA LEU A 613 -30.15 28.84 -13.00
C LEU A 613 -30.73 29.19 -11.61
N VAL A 614 -30.81 30.48 -11.26
CA VAL A 614 -31.22 30.87 -9.90
C VAL A 614 -32.71 30.64 -9.63
N GLU A 615 -33.56 30.61 -10.68
CA GLU A 615 -34.95 30.19 -10.57
C GLU A 615 -35.13 28.70 -10.27
N ARG A 616 -34.18 27.87 -10.66
CA ARG A 616 -34.30 26.41 -10.61
C ARG A 616 -33.56 25.80 -9.43
N VAL A 617 -32.47 26.43 -8.94
CA VAL A 617 -31.69 25.92 -7.81
C VAL A 617 -32.16 26.47 -6.47
N ASN A 618 -31.93 25.71 -5.40
CA ASN A 618 -32.21 26.22 -4.05
C ASN A 618 -31.05 27.13 -3.60
N LEU A 619 -31.33 28.42 -3.45
CA LEU A 619 -30.35 29.46 -3.08
C LEU A 619 -29.82 29.33 -1.64
N SER A 620 -30.46 28.54 -0.77
CA SER A 620 -29.93 28.23 0.57
C SER A 620 -28.73 27.26 0.45
N THR A 621 -28.74 26.35 -0.52
CA THR A 621 -27.66 25.41 -0.80
C THR A 621 -26.64 25.98 -1.79
N CYS A 622 -27.15 26.54 -2.93
CA CYS A 622 -26.35 27.29 -3.90
C CYS A 622 -26.29 28.77 -3.50
N ASN A 623 -25.61 29.04 -2.39
CA ASN A 623 -25.61 30.40 -1.81
C ASN A 623 -24.81 31.40 -2.66
N LYS A 624 -24.97 32.69 -2.37
CA LYS A 624 -24.28 33.79 -3.06
C LYS A 624 -22.77 33.54 -3.24
N LYS A 625 -22.08 33.04 -2.18
CA LYS A 625 -20.64 32.79 -2.22
C LYS A 625 -20.29 31.71 -3.23
N SER A 626 -21.08 30.64 -3.35
CA SER A 626 -20.89 29.60 -4.33
C SER A 626 -21.09 30.11 -5.76
N LEU A 627 -22.14 30.90 -5.99
CA LEU A 627 -22.42 31.51 -7.28
C LEU A 627 -21.33 32.53 -7.68
N GLU A 628 -20.84 33.34 -6.75
CA GLU A 628 -19.72 34.26 -6.95
C GLU A 628 -18.46 33.54 -7.36
N SER A 629 -18.12 32.45 -6.65
CA SER A 629 -16.95 31.64 -6.96
C SER A 629 -17.04 30.98 -8.34
N LEU A 630 -18.22 30.48 -8.72
CA LEU A 630 -18.48 29.92 -10.05
C LEU A 630 -18.39 30.99 -11.14
N ALA A 631 -18.94 32.19 -10.92
CA ALA A 631 -18.85 33.29 -11.87
C ALA A 631 -17.39 33.71 -12.12
N LEU A 632 -16.61 33.92 -11.04
CA LEU A 632 -15.19 34.28 -11.12
C LEU A 632 -14.34 33.19 -11.77
N ALA A 633 -14.69 31.92 -11.58
CA ALA A 633 -14.03 30.81 -12.23
C ALA A 633 -14.39 30.64 -13.73
N GLY A 634 -15.42 31.36 -14.22
CA GLY A 634 -15.87 31.32 -15.58
C GLY A 634 -16.94 30.29 -15.92
N ALA A 635 -17.59 29.72 -14.90
CA ALA A 635 -18.63 28.70 -15.09
C ALA A 635 -19.86 29.20 -15.89
N PHE A 636 -20.04 30.51 -16.04
CA PHE A 636 -21.15 31.16 -16.74
C PHE A 636 -20.75 31.78 -18.07
N ASP A 637 -19.47 31.67 -18.48
CA ASP A 637 -18.93 32.27 -19.70
C ASP A 637 -19.66 31.79 -20.94
N SER A 638 -20.13 30.55 -20.97
CA SER A 638 -20.88 29.96 -22.09
C SER A 638 -22.23 30.63 -22.37
N PHE A 639 -22.80 31.37 -21.43
CA PHE A 639 -24.02 32.15 -21.66
C PHE A 639 -23.76 33.39 -22.53
N GLY A 640 -22.53 33.92 -22.54
CA GLY A 640 -22.09 35.00 -23.45
C GLY A 640 -22.65 36.39 -23.17
N ASN A 641 -23.56 36.54 -22.21
CA ASN A 641 -24.32 37.79 -21.99
C ASN A 641 -23.72 38.71 -20.94
N ILE A 642 -22.93 38.14 -20.01
CA ILE A 642 -22.42 38.83 -18.81
C ILE A 642 -20.97 38.41 -18.63
N THR A 643 -20.06 39.36 -18.43
CA THR A 643 -18.64 39.08 -18.15
C THR A 643 -18.45 38.76 -16.68
N ARG A 644 -17.36 38.04 -16.37
CA ARG A 644 -17.02 37.69 -14.97
C ARG A 644 -16.95 38.91 -14.07
N GLU A 645 -16.39 40.02 -14.58
CA GLU A 645 -16.24 41.27 -13.88
C GLU A 645 -17.61 41.91 -13.55
N GLN A 646 -18.56 41.86 -14.46
CA GLN A 646 -19.91 42.41 -14.25
C GLN A 646 -20.68 41.73 -13.12
N PHE A 647 -20.38 40.46 -12.80
CA PHE A 647 -21.02 39.77 -11.68
C PHE A 647 -20.67 40.38 -10.33
N VAL A 648 -19.44 40.88 -10.16
CA VAL A 648 -18.86 41.26 -8.87
C VAL A 648 -18.57 42.77 -8.72
N THR A 649 -18.66 43.55 -9.82
CA THR A 649 -18.44 44.99 -9.76
C THR A 649 -19.66 45.68 -9.10
N PRO A 650 -19.44 46.44 -8.00
CA PRO A 650 -20.55 47.19 -7.38
C PRO A 650 -21.09 48.29 -8.29
N CYS A 651 -22.39 48.42 -8.32
CA CYS A 651 -23.09 49.58 -8.92
C CYS A 651 -22.98 50.80 -8.00
N GLU A 652 -23.50 51.97 -8.42
CA GLU A 652 -23.50 53.22 -7.67
C GLU A 652 -24.13 53.09 -6.25
N ASN A 653 -25.10 52.20 -6.09
CA ASN A 653 -25.74 51.89 -4.80
C ASN A 653 -24.96 50.92 -3.93
N GLY A 654 -23.77 50.45 -4.36
CA GLY A 654 -22.93 49.47 -3.66
C GLY A 654 -23.35 48.00 -3.81
N GLU A 655 -24.46 47.73 -4.52
CA GLU A 655 -24.87 46.35 -4.85
C GLU A 655 -24.21 45.83 -6.10
N THR A 656 -23.92 44.52 -6.10
CA THR A 656 -23.40 43.81 -7.31
C THR A 656 -24.57 43.23 -8.11
N PHE A 657 -24.30 42.95 -9.41
CA PHE A 657 -25.27 42.21 -10.24
C PHE A 657 -25.64 40.85 -9.55
N LEU A 658 -24.73 40.23 -8.92
CA LEU A 658 -24.95 38.95 -8.22
C LEU A 658 -25.91 39.11 -7.03
N ASP A 659 -25.86 40.25 -6.31
CA ASP A 659 -26.83 40.57 -5.24
C ASP A 659 -28.26 40.67 -5.78
N ALA A 660 -28.40 41.35 -6.90
CA ALA A 660 -29.71 41.52 -7.59
C ALA A 660 -30.19 40.14 -8.11
N LEU A 661 -29.30 39.34 -8.67
CA LEU A 661 -29.59 38.00 -9.23
C LEU A 661 -30.09 37.03 -8.12
N VAL A 662 -29.41 36.98 -6.97
CA VAL A 662 -29.81 36.13 -5.86
C VAL A 662 -31.16 36.57 -5.25
N ARG A 663 -31.46 37.86 -5.29
CA ARG A 663 -32.76 38.40 -4.84
C ARG A 663 -33.90 38.12 -5.82
N TYR A 664 -33.55 38.06 -7.13
CA TYR A 664 -34.50 37.72 -8.17
C TYR A 664 -34.95 36.24 -8.06
N GLY A 665 -34.05 35.28 -7.89
CA GLY A 665 -34.36 33.85 -7.76
C GLY A 665 -34.89 33.51 -6.36
#